data_f04defbdec067dadc10b7e5483f7eb84
#
_entry.id   f04defbdec067dadc10b7e5483f7eb84
#
_cell.length_a   1.000
_cell.length_b   1.000
_cell.length_c   1.000
_cell.angle_alpha   90.00
_cell.angle_beta   90.00
_cell.angle_gamma   90.00
#
_symmetry.space_group_name_H-M   'P 1'
#
loop_
_entity.id
_entity.type
_entity.pdbx_description
1 polymer ?
#
loop_
_entity_poly.entity_id
_entity_poly.type
_entity_poly.pdbx_seq_one_letter_code
_entity_poly.pdbx_strand_id
1 'polypeptide(L)'
;MQNENTVYEGWKGFQPGEWQNEVNVRDFIQKNYTPYEGGAEFLAPATENTKKLWKIVTDLSAKEREAGGVLDADTSVVSSLTSHGAGYLDKDLEQIVGLQTDKPFKRALQPFGGIRMSEEALEMYGYHLDPEVKEIFAKYRKTHNDGVYDAYTPEMRAARKAHILTGLPDTYGRGRIVGDYRRVALYGVDFLIAKKEADKKAMTGEMTAELVRDREEVSEQIKALKKLKEMANIYGCDISQPAKTAKEAVQALYFGYLAAVKDQNGAAMSIGRNSTFLDIYIERDLKNGVITEEEAQEYIDHFVMKLRIVKFMRIREYNELFSGDPTWVTESIGGMGEDGRTLVTKTAFRILHTLDNLGPAPEPNLTVLWARALPEKFKKFCADLSIRTSSLQYESDELMRSLMGDDYCIACCVSCMREGKDMQFFGARANLAKCLLYALNGGKDELLKDKSGKPFQVSPAFPAVEGDGALDYNDVVARYEKTMGWLADLYVNTLNLIHYMHDKYSYEALEMALHDTKVRRFFATGIAGLSCAVDSLSAIKYAKVYPIRDEDGLIVDYRIEGDYPKYGNNDDRVDEIAVWLLKTFMGKVASHHTYRDSIPTTSILTITSNVVYGKKTGNTPDGRRAGTPLAPGANPMHGRDHTGAIASLCSVAKLPYTFARDGISNTFSVTPSSLGSDEE
;
A
#
# COMPACT_ATOMS: atom_id res chain seq x y z
N MET A 1 17.70 -27.91 -22.17
CA MET A 1 16.99 -27.98 -23.46
C MET A 1 15.58 -28.43 -23.15
N GLN A 2 14.64 -27.49 -23.07
CA GLN A 2 13.21 -27.83 -23.02
C GLN A 2 12.82 -28.24 -24.45
N ASN A 3 12.05 -29.32 -24.56
CA ASN A 3 11.49 -29.77 -25.83
C ASN A 3 10.64 -28.64 -26.44
N GLU A 4 10.95 -28.24 -27.67
CA GLU A 4 10.30 -27.17 -28.42
C GLU A 4 8.80 -27.37 -28.75
N ASN A 5 8.08 -28.28 -28.09
CA ASN A 5 6.69 -28.63 -28.40
C ASN A 5 5.81 -29.03 -27.21
N THR A 6 6.12 -28.61 -25.98
CA THR A 6 5.19 -28.90 -24.87
C THR A 6 4.08 -27.86 -24.84
N VAL A 7 3.00 -28.10 -25.59
CA VAL A 7 1.78 -27.29 -25.48
C VAL A 7 1.06 -27.74 -24.21
N TYR A 8 1.13 -26.94 -23.16
CA TYR A 8 0.35 -27.18 -21.94
C TYR A 8 -1.14 -27.22 -22.23
N GLU A 9 -1.85 -28.13 -21.60
CA GLU A 9 -3.31 -28.28 -21.81
C GLU A 9 -4.06 -27.00 -21.43
N GLY A 10 -3.64 -26.31 -20.35
CA GLY A 10 -4.22 -25.04 -19.91
C GLY A 10 -4.06 -23.89 -20.90
N TRP A 11 -3.13 -23.99 -21.84
CA TRP A 11 -2.92 -22.97 -22.89
C TRP A 11 -3.74 -23.21 -24.16
N LYS A 12 -4.44 -24.32 -24.26
CA LYS A 12 -5.27 -24.60 -25.42
C LYS A 12 -6.37 -23.57 -25.60
N GLY A 13 -6.55 -23.14 -26.86
CA GLY A 13 -7.56 -22.15 -27.22
C GLY A 13 -7.11 -20.70 -27.06
N PHE A 14 -5.94 -20.42 -26.53
CA PHE A 14 -5.36 -19.09 -26.45
C PHE A 14 -4.48 -18.78 -27.68
N GLN A 15 -4.43 -17.52 -28.06
CA GLN A 15 -3.55 -17.05 -29.11
C GLN A 15 -2.08 -17.13 -28.64
N PRO A 16 -1.19 -17.73 -29.45
CA PRO A 16 0.21 -17.88 -29.10
C PRO A 16 0.94 -16.55 -29.06
N GLY A 17 2.03 -16.49 -28.32
CA GLY A 17 2.86 -15.30 -28.16
C GLY A 17 4.18 -15.56 -27.46
N GLU A 18 4.91 -14.47 -27.20
CA GLU A 18 6.14 -14.51 -26.41
C GLU A 18 5.90 -15.08 -25.02
N TRP A 19 4.72 -14.86 -24.46
CA TRP A 19 4.29 -15.36 -23.16
C TRP A 19 4.44 -16.89 -23.00
N GLN A 20 4.46 -17.66 -24.08
CA GLN A 20 4.65 -19.10 -24.02
C GLN A 20 6.12 -19.51 -23.76
N ASN A 21 7.07 -18.63 -24.09
CA ASN A 21 8.50 -18.92 -24.00
C ASN A 21 9.16 -18.25 -22.80
N GLU A 22 8.59 -17.14 -22.35
CA GLU A 22 9.08 -16.36 -21.20
C GLU A 22 7.92 -15.88 -20.34
N VAL A 23 8.22 -15.44 -19.11
CA VAL A 23 7.20 -14.88 -18.23
C VAL A 23 6.80 -13.48 -18.72
N ASN A 24 5.69 -13.40 -19.46
CA ASN A 24 5.16 -12.16 -20.04
C ASN A 24 3.63 -12.17 -20.01
N VAL A 25 3.06 -11.88 -18.84
CA VAL A 25 1.60 -11.84 -18.63
C VAL A 25 0.95 -10.76 -19.49
N ARG A 26 1.63 -9.62 -19.69
CA ARG A 26 1.12 -8.54 -20.56
C ARG A 26 0.91 -9.02 -22.00
N ASP A 27 1.87 -9.75 -22.58
CA ASP A 27 1.73 -10.29 -23.95
C ASP A 27 0.54 -11.26 -24.05
N PHE A 28 0.35 -12.11 -23.02
CA PHE A 28 -0.82 -12.98 -22.92
C PHE A 28 -2.13 -12.17 -22.93
N ILE A 29 -2.24 -11.17 -22.07
CA ILE A 29 -3.43 -10.31 -21.99
C ILE A 29 -3.69 -9.64 -23.34
N GLN A 30 -2.70 -8.94 -23.88
CA GLN A 30 -2.86 -8.16 -25.13
C GLN A 30 -3.33 -9.00 -26.31
N LYS A 31 -2.98 -10.28 -26.37
CA LYS A 31 -3.36 -11.19 -27.45
C LYS A 31 -4.70 -11.87 -27.23
N ASN A 32 -5.18 -11.98 -26.00
CA ASN A 32 -6.29 -12.88 -25.69
C ASN A 32 -7.53 -12.18 -25.08
N TYR A 33 -7.42 -10.96 -24.55
CA TYR A 33 -8.57 -10.29 -23.96
C TYR A 33 -9.49 -9.69 -25.03
N THR A 34 -10.76 -9.53 -24.67
CA THR A 34 -11.76 -8.83 -25.47
C THR A 34 -12.27 -7.61 -24.71
N PRO A 35 -12.05 -6.39 -25.23
CA PRO A 35 -12.62 -5.19 -24.64
C PRO A 35 -14.14 -5.28 -24.54
N TYR A 36 -14.71 -4.72 -23.47
CA TYR A 36 -16.16 -4.69 -23.28
C TYR A 36 -16.68 -3.25 -23.15
N GLU A 37 -17.61 -2.88 -24.01
CA GLU A 37 -18.24 -1.55 -24.03
C GLU A 37 -19.74 -1.62 -23.69
N GLY A 38 -20.24 -2.82 -23.39
CA GLY A 38 -21.63 -3.06 -23.01
C GLY A 38 -21.95 -2.59 -21.57
N GLY A 39 -23.18 -2.83 -21.16
CA GLY A 39 -23.67 -2.50 -19.80
C GLY A 39 -23.56 -3.68 -18.83
N ALA A 40 -24.25 -3.54 -17.71
CA ALA A 40 -24.21 -4.47 -16.59
C ALA A 40 -25.32 -5.56 -16.62
N GLU A 41 -26.06 -5.65 -17.72
CA GLU A 41 -27.29 -6.47 -17.83
C GLU A 41 -27.04 -7.99 -17.72
N PHE A 42 -25.79 -8.42 -17.93
CA PHE A 42 -25.38 -9.83 -17.83
C PHE A 42 -25.06 -10.27 -16.39
N LEU A 43 -24.90 -9.33 -15.47
CA LEU A 43 -24.48 -9.63 -14.10
C LEU A 43 -25.49 -10.51 -13.38
N ALA A 44 -24.99 -11.56 -12.75
CA ALA A 44 -25.80 -12.48 -11.97
C ALA A 44 -25.85 -12.06 -10.48
N PRO A 45 -26.99 -12.27 -9.82
CA PRO A 45 -27.10 -12.06 -8.37
C PRO A 45 -26.28 -13.11 -7.61
N ALA A 46 -26.04 -12.85 -6.32
CA ALA A 46 -25.38 -13.81 -5.43
C ALA A 46 -26.14 -15.15 -5.41
N THR A 47 -25.40 -16.25 -5.60
CA THR A 47 -25.96 -17.61 -5.50
C THR A 47 -26.36 -17.93 -4.04
N GLU A 48 -27.14 -18.99 -3.85
CA GLU A 48 -27.49 -19.44 -2.51
C GLU A 48 -26.25 -19.88 -1.69
N ASN A 49 -25.22 -20.42 -2.34
CA ASN A 49 -23.95 -20.74 -1.68
C ASN A 49 -23.23 -19.47 -1.23
N THR A 50 -23.14 -18.48 -2.11
CA THR A 50 -22.56 -17.15 -1.78
C THR A 50 -23.29 -16.53 -0.57
N LYS A 51 -24.63 -16.53 -0.57
CA LYS A 51 -25.41 -15.97 0.55
C LYS A 51 -25.16 -16.70 1.86
N LYS A 52 -25.11 -18.03 1.86
CA LYS A 52 -24.82 -18.84 3.05
C LYS A 52 -23.42 -18.61 3.58
N LEU A 53 -22.41 -18.61 2.71
CA LEU A 53 -21.02 -18.32 3.10
C LEU A 53 -20.86 -16.89 3.63
N TRP A 54 -21.51 -15.92 2.98
CA TRP A 54 -21.44 -14.52 3.43
C TRP A 54 -22.11 -14.32 4.79
N LYS A 55 -23.18 -15.07 5.06
CA LYS A 55 -23.79 -15.11 6.39
C LYS A 55 -22.83 -15.66 7.44
N ILE A 56 -22.09 -16.73 7.16
CA ILE A 56 -21.06 -17.27 8.06
C ILE A 56 -20.00 -16.19 8.35
N VAL A 57 -19.50 -15.50 7.33
CA VAL A 57 -18.49 -14.43 7.48
C VAL A 57 -19.03 -13.28 8.33
N THR A 58 -20.25 -12.83 8.09
CA THR A 58 -20.86 -11.72 8.86
C THR A 58 -21.13 -12.10 10.31
N ASP A 59 -21.59 -13.32 10.56
CA ASP A 59 -21.81 -13.84 11.91
C ASP A 59 -20.48 -13.95 12.70
N LEU A 60 -19.41 -14.43 12.03
CA LEU A 60 -18.06 -14.50 12.63
C LEU A 60 -17.49 -13.09 12.90
N SER A 61 -17.69 -12.15 11.97
CA SER A 61 -17.29 -10.76 12.16
C SER A 61 -18.00 -10.09 13.34
N ALA A 62 -19.29 -10.40 13.56
CA ALA A 62 -20.03 -9.92 14.71
C ALA A 62 -19.46 -10.47 16.02
N LYS A 63 -19.20 -11.79 16.08
CA LYS A 63 -18.55 -12.44 17.24
C LYS A 63 -17.15 -11.90 17.51
N GLU A 64 -16.37 -11.63 16.46
CA GLU A 64 -15.05 -11.02 16.59
C GLU A 64 -15.12 -9.63 17.24
N ARG A 65 -16.07 -8.81 16.84
CA ARG A 65 -16.32 -7.49 17.44
C ARG A 65 -16.76 -7.60 18.90
N GLU A 66 -17.66 -8.54 19.22
CA GLU A 66 -18.08 -8.82 20.59
C GLU A 66 -16.92 -9.31 21.48
N ALA A 67 -15.98 -10.07 20.90
CA ALA A 67 -14.76 -10.53 21.56
C ALA A 67 -13.68 -9.44 21.71
N GLY A 68 -13.95 -8.20 21.27
CA GLY A 68 -13.00 -7.08 21.40
C GLY A 68 -12.01 -6.92 20.25
N GLY A 69 -12.27 -7.57 19.09
CA GLY A 69 -11.52 -7.37 17.84
C GLY A 69 -10.68 -8.55 17.35
N VAL A 70 -10.48 -9.58 18.16
CA VAL A 70 -9.84 -10.86 17.77
C VAL A 70 -10.64 -12.02 18.34
N LEU A 71 -11.09 -12.91 17.46
CA LEU A 71 -11.91 -14.06 17.86
C LEU A 71 -11.06 -15.25 18.30
N ASP A 72 -9.95 -15.51 17.61
CA ASP A 72 -9.01 -16.60 17.91
C ASP A 72 -7.62 -16.23 17.37
N ALA A 73 -6.55 -16.80 17.97
CA ALA A 73 -5.18 -16.54 17.58
C ALA A 73 -4.28 -17.76 17.83
N ASP A 74 -3.31 -17.98 16.91
CA ASP A 74 -2.21 -18.89 17.20
C ASP A 74 -1.25 -18.28 18.20
N THR A 75 -0.83 -19.08 19.17
CA THR A 75 0.14 -18.70 20.17
C THR A 75 1.44 -19.49 20.08
N SER A 76 1.44 -20.65 19.42
CA SER A 76 2.58 -21.57 19.33
C SER A 76 2.94 -21.98 17.90
N VAL A 77 1.99 -21.88 16.94
CA VAL A 77 2.26 -22.25 15.53
C VAL A 77 2.71 -21.01 14.76
N VAL A 78 4.00 -20.94 14.47
CA VAL A 78 4.56 -19.87 13.64
C VAL A 78 4.11 -20.04 12.19
N SER A 79 3.55 -18.98 11.61
CA SER A 79 3.01 -18.99 10.25
C SER A 79 4.10 -19.28 9.20
N SER A 80 3.77 -20.18 8.32
CA SER A 80 4.47 -20.43 7.05
C SER A 80 3.45 -20.94 6.03
N LEU A 81 3.86 -21.12 4.79
CA LEU A 81 2.97 -21.59 3.73
C LEU A 81 2.28 -22.92 4.09
N THR A 82 2.97 -23.79 4.81
CA THR A 82 2.53 -25.16 5.14
C THR A 82 2.37 -25.42 6.64
N SER A 83 2.35 -24.39 7.48
CA SER A 83 2.24 -24.53 8.94
C SER A 83 0.90 -25.06 9.43
N HIS A 84 -0.16 -24.90 8.63
CA HIS A 84 -1.52 -25.28 8.99
C HIS A 84 -2.10 -26.28 7.99
N GLY A 85 -2.98 -27.15 8.46
CA GLY A 85 -3.85 -27.95 7.61
C GLY A 85 -4.85 -27.10 6.84
N ALA A 86 -5.67 -27.73 5.99
CA ALA A 86 -6.69 -27.03 5.23
C ALA A 86 -7.78 -26.45 6.13
N GLY A 87 -7.98 -25.13 6.05
CA GLY A 87 -9.06 -24.40 6.71
C GLY A 87 -10.14 -23.98 5.71
N TYR A 88 -11.39 -24.00 6.15
CA TYR A 88 -12.56 -23.66 5.34
C TYR A 88 -13.51 -22.75 6.13
N LEU A 89 -14.29 -21.95 5.40
CA LEU A 89 -15.52 -21.36 5.94
C LEU A 89 -16.60 -22.46 6.03
N ASP A 90 -16.83 -23.12 4.90
CA ASP A 90 -17.66 -24.32 4.75
C ASP A 90 -17.17 -25.08 3.50
N LYS A 91 -16.61 -26.27 3.71
CA LYS A 91 -15.97 -27.07 2.65
C LYS A 91 -16.89 -27.43 1.49
N ASP A 92 -18.17 -27.62 1.79
CA ASP A 92 -19.14 -28.10 0.79
C ASP A 92 -19.73 -26.96 -0.06
N LEU A 93 -19.60 -25.71 0.43
CA LEU A 93 -20.14 -24.53 -0.25
C LEU A 93 -19.09 -23.72 -1.02
N GLU A 94 -17.83 -23.79 -0.60
CA GLU A 94 -16.76 -22.97 -1.17
C GLU A 94 -16.36 -23.40 -2.58
N GLN A 95 -16.38 -22.46 -3.52
CA GLN A 95 -15.78 -22.67 -4.85
C GLN A 95 -14.30 -22.30 -4.87
N ILE A 96 -13.90 -21.28 -4.12
CA ILE A 96 -12.51 -20.84 -3.93
C ILE A 96 -12.13 -21.11 -2.48
N VAL A 97 -11.12 -21.95 -2.27
CA VAL A 97 -10.71 -22.45 -0.96
C VAL A 97 -9.40 -21.82 -0.50
N GLY A 98 -9.16 -21.86 0.79
CA GLY A 98 -7.92 -21.40 1.41
C GLY A 98 -8.14 -20.35 2.52
N LEU A 99 -7.49 -20.56 3.67
CA LEU A 99 -7.45 -19.63 4.79
C LEU A 99 -6.02 -19.42 5.26
N GLN A 100 -5.77 -18.34 5.98
CA GLN A 100 -4.45 -18.03 6.59
C GLN A 100 -4.03 -19.10 7.60
N THR A 101 -5.01 -19.68 8.31
CA THR A 101 -4.83 -20.74 9.31
C THR A 101 -5.80 -21.89 9.04
N ASP A 102 -5.88 -22.84 9.93
CA ASP A 102 -6.81 -23.99 9.91
C ASP A 102 -8.28 -23.62 10.21
N LYS A 103 -8.52 -22.38 10.70
CA LYS A 103 -9.86 -21.92 11.07
C LYS A 103 -10.14 -20.49 10.56
N PRO A 104 -11.39 -20.16 10.21
CA PRO A 104 -11.76 -18.80 9.86
C PRO A 104 -11.62 -17.86 11.06
N PHE A 105 -11.17 -16.63 10.81
CA PHE A 105 -10.97 -15.57 11.80
C PHE A 105 -9.94 -15.87 12.91
N LYS A 106 -9.17 -16.95 12.79
CA LYS A 106 -8.03 -17.23 13.66
C LYS A 106 -6.80 -16.50 13.12
N ARG A 107 -6.21 -15.61 13.93
CA ARG A 107 -5.00 -14.86 13.57
C ARG A 107 -3.78 -15.76 13.53
N ALA A 108 -2.96 -15.61 12.52
CA ALA A 108 -1.68 -16.29 12.40
C ALA A 108 -0.60 -15.62 13.27
N LEU A 109 0.28 -16.42 13.88
CA LEU A 109 1.46 -15.94 14.59
C LEU A 109 2.60 -15.71 13.61
N GLN A 110 3.03 -14.45 13.45
CA GLN A 110 4.07 -14.03 12.47
C GLN A 110 5.18 -13.21 13.15
N PRO A 111 6.13 -13.85 13.85
CA PRO A 111 7.13 -13.16 14.66
C PRO A 111 8.36 -12.65 13.90
N PHE A 112 8.47 -12.89 12.59
CA PHE A 112 9.66 -12.52 11.80
C PHE A 112 9.94 -11.02 11.77
N GLY A 113 8.90 -10.19 11.79
CA GLY A 113 9.02 -8.74 11.92
C GLY A 113 9.54 -8.31 13.29
N GLY A 114 9.05 -8.97 14.37
CA GLY A 114 9.48 -8.71 15.75
C GLY A 114 8.74 -9.57 16.74
N ILE A 115 9.48 -10.39 17.52
CA ILE A 115 8.88 -11.27 18.54
C ILE A 115 8.20 -10.47 19.65
N ARG A 116 8.80 -9.36 20.07
CA ARG A 116 8.22 -8.45 21.07
C ARG A 116 6.87 -7.88 20.62
N MET A 117 6.76 -7.54 19.32
CA MET A 117 5.51 -7.03 18.75
C MET A 117 4.43 -8.11 18.68
N SER A 118 4.81 -9.35 18.37
CA SER A 118 3.88 -10.47 18.37
C SER A 118 3.36 -10.79 19.77
N GLU A 119 4.22 -10.75 20.78
CA GLU A 119 3.84 -10.92 22.18
C GLU A 119 2.88 -9.81 22.66
N GLU A 120 3.25 -8.54 22.43
CA GLU A 120 2.42 -7.38 22.79
C GLU A 120 1.04 -7.43 22.11
N ALA A 121 0.99 -7.82 20.84
CA ALA A 121 -0.26 -7.95 20.10
C ALA A 121 -1.15 -9.08 20.66
N LEU A 122 -0.57 -10.22 21.02
CA LEU A 122 -1.28 -11.32 21.67
C LEU A 122 -1.84 -10.92 23.04
N GLU A 123 -0.99 -10.32 23.88
CA GLU A 123 -1.38 -9.89 25.24
C GLU A 123 -2.50 -8.85 25.22
N MET A 124 -2.52 -7.97 24.24
CA MET A 124 -3.57 -6.95 24.05
C MET A 124 -4.97 -7.56 23.94
N TYR A 125 -5.06 -8.78 23.41
CA TYR A 125 -6.33 -9.52 23.23
C TYR A 125 -6.49 -10.69 24.20
N GLY A 126 -5.64 -10.79 25.25
CA GLY A 126 -5.75 -11.79 26.30
C GLY A 126 -5.15 -13.16 25.95
N TYR A 127 -4.33 -13.24 24.90
CA TYR A 127 -3.57 -14.42 24.53
C TYR A 127 -2.13 -14.34 25.05
N HIS A 128 -1.47 -15.46 25.20
CA HIS A 128 -0.08 -15.53 25.68
C HIS A 128 0.78 -16.29 24.68
N LEU A 129 1.90 -15.66 24.27
CA LEU A 129 2.88 -16.29 23.41
C LEU A 129 3.49 -17.52 24.10
N ASP A 130 3.60 -18.61 23.35
CA ASP A 130 4.27 -19.83 23.81
C ASP A 130 5.71 -19.53 24.22
N PRO A 131 6.14 -19.95 25.45
CA PRO A 131 7.49 -19.67 25.95
C PRO A 131 8.62 -20.23 25.09
N GLU A 132 8.43 -21.39 24.44
CA GLU A 132 9.43 -22.00 23.56
C GLU A 132 9.61 -21.17 22.29
N VAL A 133 8.51 -20.71 21.67
CA VAL A 133 8.56 -19.80 20.52
C VAL A 133 9.26 -18.50 20.89
N LYS A 134 8.92 -17.92 22.06
CA LYS A 134 9.59 -16.73 22.56
C LYS A 134 11.09 -16.94 22.72
N GLU A 135 11.50 -18.06 23.33
CA GLU A 135 12.91 -18.39 23.54
C GLU A 135 13.65 -18.54 22.21
N ILE A 136 13.08 -19.25 21.23
CA ILE A 136 13.67 -19.45 19.90
C ILE A 136 13.95 -18.11 19.23
N PHE A 137 12.97 -17.21 19.19
CA PHE A 137 13.09 -15.92 18.52
C PHE A 137 13.93 -14.91 19.32
N ALA A 138 13.99 -14.99 20.63
CA ALA A 138 14.79 -14.10 21.47
C ALA A 138 16.27 -14.51 21.53
N LYS A 139 16.59 -15.84 21.50
CA LYS A 139 17.96 -16.33 21.70
C LYS A 139 18.65 -16.82 20.42
N TYR A 140 17.90 -17.49 19.54
CA TYR A 140 18.49 -18.23 18.41
C TYR A 140 18.17 -17.61 17.05
N ARG A 141 17.15 -16.76 16.97
CA ARG A 141 16.76 -16.06 15.73
C ARG A 141 16.65 -14.58 15.99
N LYS A 142 17.41 -13.80 15.24
CA LYS A 142 17.27 -12.36 15.25
C LYS A 142 16.10 -11.95 14.35
N THR A 143 15.20 -11.11 14.84
CA THR A 143 14.10 -10.57 14.04
C THR A 143 14.52 -9.29 13.33
N HIS A 144 13.72 -8.88 12.36
CA HIS A 144 13.89 -7.60 11.68
C HIS A 144 13.94 -6.42 12.67
N ASN A 145 12.99 -6.36 13.60
CA ASN A 145 12.92 -5.32 14.61
C ASN A 145 14.17 -5.26 15.48
N ASP A 146 14.68 -6.42 15.94
CA ASP A 146 15.91 -6.46 16.73
C ASP A 146 17.10 -5.89 15.95
N GLY A 147 17.23 -6.29 14.66
CA GLY A 147 18.28 -5.78 13.79
C GLY A 147 18.23 -4.28 13.62
N VAL A 148 17.04 -3.73 13.40
CA VAL A 148 16.82 -2.29 13.25
C VAL A 148 17.20 -1.55 14.53
N TYR A 149 16.69 -2.01 15.68
CA TYR A 149 16.94 -1.33 16.96
C TYR A 149 18.38 -1.45 17.44
N ASP A 150 19.08 -2.53 17.10
CA ASP A 150 20.54 -2.62 17.37
C ASP A 150 21.36 -1.60 16.57
N ALA A 151 20.92 -1.25 15.39
CA ALA A 151 21.64 -0.38 14.47
C ALA A 151 21.17 1.08 14.49
N TYR A 152 20.01 1.39 15.07
CA TYR A 152 19.50 2.76 15.16
C TYR A 152 20.46 3.69 15.93
N THR A 153 20.81 4.81 15.31
CA THR A 153 21.53 5.89 16.00
C THR A 153 20.64 6.58 17.06
N PRO A 154 21.23 7.28 18.03
CA PRO A 154 20.45 8.09 18.96
C PRO A 154 19.53 9.12 18.27
N GLU A 155 19.98 9.68 17.15
CA GLU A 155 19.24 10.67 16.37
C GLU A 155 18.01 10.05 15.67
N MET A 156 18.16 8.85 15.06
CA MET A 156 17.05 8.10 14.48
C MET A 156 16.00 7.76 15.53
N ARG A 157 16.42 7.37 16.75
CA ARG A 157 15.51 7.12 17.89
C ARG A 157 14.80 8.39 18.35
N ALA A 158 15.53 9.53 18.38
CA ALA A 158 14.94 10.81 18.72
C ALA A 158 13.88 11.26 17.72
N ALA A 159 14.16 11.14 16.43
CA ALA A 159 13.23 11.49 15.36
C ALA A 159 11.97 10.62 15.37
N ARG A 160 12.11 9.29 15.60
CA ARG A 160 10.99 8.37 15.78
C ARG A 160 10.14 8.76 16.99
N LYS A 161 10.76 9.00 18.14
CA LYS A 161 10.09 9.40 19.38
C LYS A 161 9.34 10.73 19.22
N ALA A 162 9.92 11.69 18.51
CA ALA A 162 9.34 12.99 18.25
C ALA A 162 8.26 12.98 17.14
N HIS A 163 8.07 11.85 16.46
CA HIS A 163 7.15 11.72 15.33
C HIS A 163 7.39 12.70 14.17
N ILE A 164 8.62 13.18 14.00
CA ILE A 164 9.01 13.87 12.76
C ILE A 164 9.18 12.88 11.61
N LEU A 165 9.58 11.62 11.93
CA LEU A 165 9.45 10.45 11.08
C LEU A 165 8.40 9.52 11.71
N THR A 166 7.35 9.18 10.96
CA THR A 166 6.23 8.37 11.47
C THR A 166 5.85 7.26 10.50
N GLY A 167 5.41 6.10 11.04
CA GLY A 167 5.03 4.93 10.23
C GLY A 167 6.23 4.21 9.64
N LEU A 168 7.39 4.28 10.31
CA LEU A 168 8.58 3.52 9.92
C LEU A 168 8.28 2.01 9.97
N PRO A 169 8.61 1.24 8.92
CA PRO A 169 8.40 -0.21 8.90
C PRO A 169 9.50 -0.95 9.69
N ASP A 170 9.69 -0.56 10.95
CA ASP A 170 10.72 -1.05 11.86
C ASP A 170 10.23 -2.08 12.88
N THR A 171 8.90 -2.28 12.96
CA THR A 171 8.27 -3.17 13.95
C THR A 171 7.35 -4.24 13.36
N TYR A 172 7.13 -4.24 12.06
CA TYR A 172 6.25 -5.19 11.36
C TYR A 172 6.83 -5.53 9.98
N GLY A 173 6.27 -6.54 9.30
CA GLY A 173 6.66 -6.89 7.95
C GLY A 173 6.46 -5.72 6.98
N ARG A 174 7.43 -5.51 6.10
CA ARG A 174 7.43 -4.40 5.15
C ARG A 174 6.41 -4.58 4.04
N GLY A 175 6.28 -5.81 3.51
CA GLY A 175 5.60 -6.08 2.26
C GLY A 175 6.38 -5.54 1.05
N ARG A 176 6.41 -6.31 -0.02
CA ARG A 176 6.96 -5.87 -1.33
C ARG A 176 5.91 -5.14 -2.15
N ILE A 177 4.75 -5.01 -1.59
CA ILE A 177 3.57 -4.31 -2.06
C ILE A 177 2.70 -5.17 -2.98
N VAL A 178 3.21 -5.71 -4.08
CA VAL A 178 2.44 -6.53 -5.01
C VAL A 178 3.31 -7.55 -5.72
N GLY A 179 2.93 -8.82 -5.65
CA GLY A 179 3.44 -9.89 -6.52
C GLY A 179 2.53 -10.09 -7.72
N ASP A 180 3.06 -10.54 -8.85
CA ASP A 180 2.22 -10.90 -10.00
C ASP A 180 1.63 -12.30 -9.82
N TYR A 181 0.53 -12.37 -9.07
CA TYR A 181 -0.16 -13.63 -8.74
C TYR A 181 -0.78 -14.31 -9.97
N ARG A 182 -1.02 -13.58 -11.06
CA ARG A 182 -1.49 -14.09 -12.36
C ARG A 182 -0.53 -15.13 -12.93
N ARG A 183 0.77 -15.03 -12.61
CA ARG A 183 1.81 -15.98 -13.06
C ARG A 183 1.54 -17.40 -12.60
N VAL A 184 0.98 -17.58 -11.40
CA VAL A 184 0.66 -18.91 -10.87
C VAL A 184 -0.40 -19.59 -11.73
N ALA A 185 -1.44 -18.86 -12.12
CA ALA A 185 -2.50 -19.37 -12.98
C ALA A 185 -2.03 -19.63 -14.43
N LEU A 186 -1.26 -18.69 -15.00
CA LEU A 186 -0.88 -18.76 -16.41
C LEU A 186 0.19 -19.83 -16.69
N TYR A 187 1.17 -19.96 -15.79
CA TYR A 187 2.35 -20.80 -16.04
C TYR A 187 2.38 -22.07 -15.21
N GLY A 188 1.74 -22.10 -14.05
CA GLY A 188 1.94 -23.13 -13.05
C GLY A 188 3.30 -23.02 -12.36
N VAL A 189 3.37 -23.61 -11.17
CA VAL A 189 4.53 -23.45 -10.28
C VAL A 189 5.80 -24.10 -10.85
N ASP A 190 5.68 -25.25 -11.57
CA ASP A 190 6.84 -25.96 -12.10
C ASP A 190 7.55 -25.15 -13.21
N PHE A 191 6.80 -24.44 -14.04
CA PHE A 191 7.37 -23.52 -15.03
C PHE A 191 8.12 -22.37 -14.35
N LEU A 192 7.53 -21.77 -13.33
CA LEU A 192 8.14 -20.66 -12.59
C LEU A 192 9.44 -21.09 -11.88
N ILE A 193 9.46 -22.30 -11.29
CA ILE A 193 10.67 -22.88 -10.69
C ILE A 193 11.76 -23.04 -11.75
N ALA A 194 11.45 -23.65 -12.89
CA ALA A 194 12.41 -23.87 -13.96
C ALA A 194 13.01 -22.55 -14.48
N LYS A 195 12.19 -21.49 -14.58
CA LYS A 195 12.68 -20.15 -14.96
C LYS A 195 13.65 -19.57 -13.93
N LYS A 196 13.30 -19.63 -12.64
CA LYS A 196 14.16 -19.17 -11.55
C LYS A 196 15.48 -19.97 -11.47
N GLU A 197 15.44 -21.28 -11.71
CA GLU A 197 16.66 -22.12 -11.78
C GLU A 197 17.56 -21.72 -12.96
N ALA A 198 16.96 -21.43 -14.13
CA ALA A 198 17.69 -20.92 -15.29
C ALA A 198 18.32 -19.55 -15.02
N ASP A 199 17.58 -18.62 -14.42
CA ASP A 199 18.07 -17.30 -14.03
C ASP A 199 19.25 -17.41 -13.06
N LYS A 200 19.13 -18.25 -12.03
CA LYS A 200 20.20 -18.49 -11.06
C LYS A 200 21.45 -19.07 -11.74
N LYS A 201 21.27 -19.97 -12.70
CA LYS A 201 22.39 -20.54 -13.48
C LYS A 201 23.11 -19.49 -14.33
N ALA A 202 22.38 -18.51 -14.83
CA ALA A 202 22.93 -17.39 -15.61
C ALA A 202 23.68 -16.36 -14.75
N MET A 203 23.49 -16.35 -13.44
CA MET A 203 24.18 -15.47 -12.49
C MET A 203 25.61 -15.96 -12.25
N THR A 204 26.50 -15.60 -13.15
CA THR A 204 27.95 -15.98 -13.13
C THR A 204 28.82 -14.75 -13.03
N GLY A 205 30.08 -14.92 -12.67
CA GLY A 205 31.07 -13.86 -12.55
C GLY A 205 31.75 -13.83 -11.19
N GLU A 206 32.37 -12.71 -10.88
CA GLU A 206 33.01 -12.50 -9.58
C GLU A 206 31.96 -12.44 -8.46
N MET A 207 32.17 -13.18 -7.38
CA MET A 207 31.22 -13.29 -6.26
C MET A 207 31.31 -12.06 -5.35
N THR A 208 30.79 -10.95 -5.85
CA THR A 208 30.56 -9.74 -5.04
C THR A 208 29.47 -9.98 -4.00
N ALA A 209 29.41 -9.18 -2.96
CA ALA A 209 28.37 -9.27 -1.93
C ALA A 209 26.95 -9.19 -2.51
N GLU A 210 26.76 -8.36 -3.55
CA GLU A 210 25.48 -8.23 -4.24
C GLU A 210 25.13 -9.50 -5.01
N LEU A 211 26.05 -10.01 -5.84
CA LEU A 211 25.80 -11.24 -6.60
C LEU A 211 25.55 -12.45 -5.68
N VAL A 212 26.28 -12.56 -4.57
CA VAL A 212 26.03 -13.61 -3.56
C VAL A 212 24.61 -13.48 -3.00
N ARG A 213 24.21 -12.26 -2.63
CA ARG A 213 22.86 -12.01 -2.11
C ARG A 213 21.76 -12.31 -3.12
N ASP A 214 21.91 -11.87 -4.37
CA ASP A 214 20.96 -12.15 -5.45
C ASP A 214 20.79 -13.66 -5.69
N ARG A 215 21.89 -14.42 -5.69
CA ARG A 215 21.84 -15.89 -5.83
C ARG A 215 21.17 -16.59 -4.64
N GLU A 216 21.38 -16.08 -3.43
CA GLU A 216 20.72 -16.56 -2.22
C GLU A 216 19.22 -16.29 -2.29
N GLU A 217 18.80 -15.06 -2.62
CA GLU A 217 17.41 -14.68 -2.79
C GLU A 217 16.66 -15.55 -3.80
N VAL A 218 17.24 -15.82 -4.97
CA VAL A 218 16.64 -16.71 -5.96
C VAL A 218 16.51 -18.14 -5.42
N SER A 219 17.45 -18.60 -4.59
CA SER A 219 17.33 -19.92 -3.94
C SER A 219 16.18 -19.97 -2.95
N GLU A 220 15.99 -18.90 -2.19
CA GLU A 220 14.85 -18.76 -1.26
C GLU A 220 13.52 -18.69 -2.02
N GLN A 221 13.48 -17.95 -3.13
CA GLN A 221 12.30 -17.88 -4.03
C GLN A 221 11.92 -19.26 -4.59
N ILE A 222 12.90 -20.06 -5.05
CA ILE A 222 12.65 -21.42 -5.53
C ILE A 222 12.07 -22.31 -4.42
N LYS A 223 12.60 -22.22 -3.20
CA LYS A 223 12.07 -22.95 -2.04
C LYS A 223 10.64 -22.52 -1.72
N ALA A 224 10.35 -21.23 -1.78
CA ALA A 224 9.02 -20.68 -1.54
C ALA A 224 8.00 -21.18 -2.58
N LEU A 225 8.37 -21.21 -3.87
CA LEU A 225 7.52 -21.78 -4.92
C LEU A 225 7.22 -23.28 -4.69
N LYS A 226 8.21 -24.06 -4.25
CA LYS A 226 7.98 -25.48 -3.89
C LYS A 226 6.98 -25.60 -2.75
N LYS A 227 7.09 -24.76 -1.72
CA LYS A 227 6.13 -24.73 -0.61
C LYS A 227 4.74 -24.23 -1.02
N LEU A 228 4.64 -23.31 -1.99
CA LEU A 228 3.36 -22.90 -2.56
C LEU A 228 2.61 -24.10 -3.19
N LYS A 229 3.32 -24.95 -3.92
CA LYS A 229 2.77 -26.18 -4.47
C LYS A 229 2.31 -27.15 -3.37
N GLU A 230 3.11 -27.32 -2.31
CA GLU A 230 2.74 -28.13 -1.15
C GLU A 230 1.48 -27.57 -0.45
N MET A 231 1.40 -26.25 -0.28
CA MET A 231 0.22 -25.59 0.29
C MET A 231 -1.06 -25.86 -0.52
N ALA A 232 -0.99 -25.75 -1.85
CA ALA A 232 -2.13 -26.04 -2.70
C ALA A 232 -2.57 -27.51 -2.59
N ASN A 233 -1.61 -28.45 -2.49
CA ASN A 233 -1.88 -29.89 -2.31
C ASN A 233 -2.60 -30.20 -1.00
N ILE A 234 -2.40 -29.41 0.09
CA ILE A 234 -3.14 -29.54 1.35
C ILE A 234 -4.65 -29.36 1.11
N TYR A 235 -5.03 -28.52 0.15
CA TYR A 235 -6.42 -28.29 -0.26
C TYR A 235 -6.89 -29.25 -1.38
N GLY A 236 -6.05 -30.17 -1.83
CA GLY A 236 -6.33 -31.07 -2.94
C GLY A 236 -6.29 -30.41 -4.32
N CYS A 237 -5.65 -29.26 -4.45
CA CYS A 237 -5.50 -28.52 -5.69
C CYS A 237 -4.09 -28.72 -6.28
N ASP A 238 -4.01 -29.03 -7.57
CA ASP A 238 -2.76 -29.08 -8.31
C ASP A 238 -2.55 -27.79 -9.11
N ILE A 239 -1.56 -27.00 -8.70
CA ILE A 239 -1.12 -25.78 -9.38
C ILE A 239 0.26 -25.92 -10.01
N SER A 240 0.74 -27.14 -10.20
CA SER A 240 2.04 -27.42 -10.83
C SER A 240 2.07 -27.00 -12.29
N GLN A 241 0.93 -27.08 -12.97
CA GLN A 241 0.74 -26.79 -14.39
C GLN A 241 -0.18 -25.56 -14.59
N PRO A 242 -0.18 -24.94 -15.78
CA PRO A 242 -1.12 -23.88 -16.14
C PRO A 242 -2.58 -24.26 -15.88
N ALA A 243 -3.36 -23.32 -15.36
CA ALA A 243 -4.79 -23.49 -15.10
C ALA A 243 -5.56 -23.85 -16.38
N LYS A 244 -6.44 -24.85 -16.28
CA LYS A 244 -7.25 -25.36 -17.42
C LYS A 244 -8.61 -24.69 -17.49
N THR A 245 -9.16 -24.26 -16.38
CA THR A 245 -10.49 -23.66 -16.26
C THR A 245 -10.45 -22.32 -15.58
N ALA A 246 -11.54 -21.53 -15.69
CA ALA A 246 -11.73 -20.28 -14.99
C ALA A 246 -11.62 -20.45 -13.47
N LYS A 247 -12.24 -21.50 -12.92
CA LYS A 247 -12.17 -21.83 -11.49
C LYS A 247 -10.71 -22.07 -11.05
N GLU A 248 -9.97 -22.87 -11.80
CA GLU A 248 -8.55 -23.15 -11.51
C GLU A 248 -7.70 -21.87 -11.60
N ALA A 249 -7.98 -20.97 -12.55
CA ALA A 249 -7.26 -19.71 -12.70
C ALA A 249 -7.48 -18.79 -11.50
N VAL A 250 -8.73 -18.61 -11.06
CA VAL A 250 -9.06 -17.81 -9.85
C VAL A 250 -8.43 -18.45 -8.61
N GLN A 251 -8.52 -19.78 -8.46
CA GLN A 251 -7.95 -20.50 -7.33
C GLN A 251 -6.42 -20.39 -7.26
N ALA A 252 -5.74 -20.58 -8.38
CA ALA A 252 -4.28 -20.52 -8.45
C ALA A 252 -3.75 -19.11 -8.15
N LEU A 253 -4.41 -18.07 -8.69
CA LEU A 253 -4.12 -16.69 -8.40
C LEU A 253 -4.30 -16.41 -6.90
N TYR A 254 -5.42 -16.83 -6.32
CA TYR A 254 -5.67 -16.66 -4.89
C TYR A 254 -4.65 -17.41 -4.03
N PHE A 255 -4.22 -18.61 -4.40
CA PHE A 255 -3.17 -19.31 -3.66
C PHE A 255 -1.83 -18.59 -3.68
N GLY A 256 -1.45 -17.96 -4.79
CA GLY A 256 -0.29 -17.10 -4.86
C GLY A 256 -0.37 -15.95 -3.84
N TYR A 257 -1.51 -15.28 -3.78
CA TYR A 257 -1.78 -14.22 -2.81
C TYR A 257 -1.82 -14.73 -1.36
N LEU A 258 -2.56 -15.80 -1.10
CA LEU A 258 -2.66 -16.40 0.24
C LEU A 258 -1.29 -16.82 0.78
N ALA A 259 -0.45 -17.38 -0.07
CA ALA A 259 0.90 -17.78 0.32
C ALA A 259 1.77 -16.57 0.69
N ALA A 260 1.68 -15.46 -0.06
CA ALA A 260 2.35 -14.21 0.31
C ALA A 260 1.87 -13.68 1.68
N VAL A 261 0.56 -13.73 1.94
CA VAL A 261 -0.04 -13.36 3.24
C VAL A 261 0.45 -14.25 4.38
N LYS A 262 0.66 -15.56 4.12
CA LYS A 262 1.18 -16.51 5.13
C LYS A 262 2.68 -16.37 5.37
N ASP A 263 3.44 -15.91 4.36
CA ASP A 263 4.89 -15.75 4.41
C ASP A 263 5.33 -14.50 5.16
N GLN A 264 4.47 -13.48 5.23
CA GLN A 264 4.81 -12.20 5.78
C GLN A 264 3.66 -11.53 6.54
N ASN A 265 4.02 -10.48 7.27
CA ASN A 265 3.12 -9.61 8.02
C ASN A 265 3.22 -8.18 7.44
N GLY A 266 2.95 -8.04 6.14
CA GLY A 266 3.12 -6.80 5.40
C GLY A 266 2.14 -5.70 5.77
N ALA A 267 2.55 -4.46 5.54
CA ALA A 267 1.70 -3.29 5.76
C ALA A 267 0.69 -3.09 4.63
N ALA A 268 0.97 -3.61 3.44
CA ALA A 268 0.09 -3.53 2.27
C ALA A 268 0.20 -4.81 1.45
N MET A 269 -0.92 -5.51 1.30
CA MET A 269 -1.03 -6.81 0.63
C MET A 269 -1.97 -6.67 -0.57
N SER A 270 -1.61 -5.82 -1.54
CA SER A 270 -2.41 -5.57 -2.74
C SER A 270 -2.44 -6.78 -3.65
N ILE A 271 -3.57 -6.98 -4.34
CA ILE A 271 -3.78 -8.17 -5.19
C ILE A 271 -3.38 -7.94 -6.65
N GLY A 272 -3.24 -6.69 -7.08
CA GLY A 272 -2.81 -6.34 -8.43
C GLY A 272 -3.92 -5.90 -9.36
N ARG A 273 -3.82 -6.27 -10.63
CA ARG A 273 -4.78 -5.96 -11.70
C ARG A 273 -5.21 -7.25 -12.38
N ASN A 274 -6.31 -7.82 -11.93
CA ASN A 274 -6.68 -9.19 -12.25
C ASN A 274 -7.90 -9.30 -13.17
N SER A 275 -8.77 -8.29 -13.22
CA SER A 275 -10.04 -8.37 -13.94
C SER A 275 -9.88 -8.74 -15.42
N THR A 276 -8.97 -8.07 -16.15
CA THR A 276 -8.74 -8.33 -17.57
C THR A 276 -8.12 -9.71 -17.81
N PHE A 277 -7.22 -10.14 -16.92
CA PHE A 277 -6.59 -11.47 -16.99
C PHE A 277 -7.60 -12.60 -16.75
N LEU A 278 -8.38 -12.53 -15.68
CA LEU A 278 -9.36 -13.56 -15.32
C LEU A 278 -10.49 -13.64 -16.35
N ASP A 279 -10.86 -12.51 -16.96
CA ASP A 279 -11.88 -12.48 -18.00
C ASP A 279 -11.57 -13.39 -19.18
N ILE A 280 -10.30 -13.52 -19.55
CA ILE A 280 -9.85 -14.38 -20.65
C ILE A 280 -10.26 -15.84 -20.39
N TYR A 281 -10.08 -16.34 -19.19
CA TYR A 281 -10.46 -17.69 -18.79
C TYR A 281 -11.98 -17.82 -18.65
N ILE A 282 -12.64 -16.84 -18.03
CA ILE A 282 -14.08 -16.86 -17.79
C ILE A 282 -14.85 -16.82 -19.11
N GLU A 283 -14.53 -15.90 -20.02
CA GLU A 283 -15.21 -15.79 -21.32
C GLU A 283 -14.95 -17.02 -22.22
N ARG A 284 -13.75 -17.62 -22.15
CA ARG A 284 -13.49 -18.90 -22.83
C ARG A 284 -14.41 -20.01 -22.32
N ASP A 285 -14.53 -20.14 -21.01
CA ASP A 285 -15.30 -21.23 -20.39
C ASP A 285 -16.81 -21.01 -20.56
N LEU A 286 -17.29 -19.76 -20.51
CA LEU A 286 -18.67 -19.38 -20.86
C LEU A 286 -18.99 -19.71 -22.32
N LYS A 287 -18.12 -19.31 -23.25
CA LYS A 287 -18.28 -19.58 -24.68
C LYS A 287 -18.34 -21.08 -25.00
N ASN A 288 -17.58 -21.88 -24.26
CA ASN A 288 -17.53 -23.33 -24.42
C ASN A 288 -18.64 -24.06 -23.65
N GLY A 289 -19.51 -23.36 -22.94
CA GLY A 289 -20.58 -23.94 -22.11
C GLY A 289 -20.07 -24.75 -20.92
N VAL A 290 -18.85 -24.45 -20.45
CA VAL A 290 -18.25 -25.12 -19.28
C VAL A 290 -18.81 -24.54 -17.98
N ILE A 291 -19.11 -23.26 -17.98
CA ILE A 291 -19.73 -22.54 -16.86
C ILE A 291 -20.87 -21.64 -17.32
N THR A 292 -21.73 -21.25 -16.39
CA THR A 292 -22.77 -20.23 -16.56
C THR A 292 -22.33 -18.88 -16.05
N GLU A 293 -23.07 -17.81 -16.35
CA GLU A 293 -22.81 -16.46 -15.77
C GLU A 293 -22.95 -16.46 -14.24
N GLU A 294 -23.87 -17.26 -13.69
CA GLU A 294 -24.03 -17.40 -12.24
C GLU A 294 -22.81 -18.04 -11.59
N GLU A 295 -22.25 -19.10 -12.20
CA GLU A 295 -21.02 -19.74 -11.72
C GLU A 295 -19.80 -18.81 -11.87
N ALA A 296 -19.71 -18.04 -12.95
CA ALA A 296 -18.66 -17.04 -13.14
C ALA A 296 -18.70 -15.98 -12.03
N GLN A 297 -19.88 -15.46 -11.72
CA GLN A 297 -20.06 -14.49 -10.62
C GLN A 297 -19.76 -15.14 -9.27
N GLU A 298 -20.17 -16.38 -9.03
CA GLU A 298 -19.91 -17.11 -7.78
C GLU A 298 -18.41 -17.26 -7.52
N TYR A 299 -17.60 -17.57 -8.53
CA TYR A 299 -16.14 -17.64 -8.36
C TYR A 299 -15.54 -16.30 -7.95
N ILE A 300 -16.00 -15.20 -8.54
CA ILE A 300 -15.55 -13.85 -8.21
C ILE A 300 -16.04 -13.42 -6.82
N ASP A 301 -17.30 -13.69 -6.47
CA ASP A 301 -17.85 -13.40 -5.13
C ASP A 301 -17.07 -14.15 -4.04
N HIS A 302 -16.78 -15.44 -4.24
CA HIS A 302 -16.00 -16.22 -3.28
C HIS A 302 -14.56 -15.76 -3.20
N PHE A 303 -13.92 -15.37 -4.31
CA PHE A 303 -12.59 -14.78 -4.32
C PHE A 303 -12.54 -13.48 -3.51
N VAL A 304 -13.46 -12.56 -3.77
CA VAL A 304 -13.52 -11.28 -3.03
C VAL A 304 -13.85 -11.51 -1.55
N MET A 305 -14.73 -12.47 -1.24
CA MET A 305 -15.01 -12.87 0.14
C MET A 305 -13.74 -13.32 0.87
N LYS A 306 -12.88 -14.11 0.22
CA LYS A 306 -11.59 -14.53 0.78
C LYS A 306 -10.68 -13.34 1.06
N LEU A 307 -10.63 -12.35 0.17
CA LEU A 307 -9.84 -11.14 0.38
C LEU A 307 -10.34 -10.32 1.59
N ARG A 308 -11.65 -10.30 1.84
CA ARG A 308 -12.26 -9.56 2.97
C ARG A 308 -11.96 -10.16 4.34
N ILE A 309 -11.57 -11.43 4.41
CA ILE A 309 -11.31 -12.11 5.69
C ILE A 309 -9.82 -12.25 6.02
N VAL A 310 -8.94 -11.76 5.14
CA VAL A 310 -7.50 -11.68 5.43
C VAL A 310 -7.26 -10.61 6.51
N LYS A 311 -6.66 -11.02 7.62
CA LYS A 311 -6.36 -10.13 8.75
C LYS A 311 -5.06 -10.53 9.43
N PHE A 312 -4.36 -9.53 10.00
CA PHE A 312 -3.14 -9.72 10.79
C PHE A 312 -3.38 -9.43 12.28
N MET A 313 -2.48 -9.88 13.13
CA MET A 313 -2.41 -9.49 14.52
C MET A 313 -1.54 -8.22 14.63
N ARG A 314 -2.09 -7.12 15.14
CA ARG A 314 -1.42 -5.82 15.21
C ARG A 314 -1.36 -5.28 16.63
N ILE A 315 -0.29 -4.52 16.93
CA ILE A 315 -0.13 -3.81 18.19
C ILE A 315 -1.00 -2.54 18.22
N ARG A 316 -1.23 -2.01 19.42
CA ARG A 316 -2.04 -0.80 19.63
C ARG A 316 -1.54 0.40 18.83
N GLU A 317 -0.22 0.65 18.82
CA GLU A 317 0.39 1.76 18.08
C GLU A 317 0.04 1.72 16.59
N TYR A 318 0.05 0.52 15.99
CA TYR A 318 -0.35 0.32 14.60
C TYR A 318 -1.84 0.61 14.39
N ASN A 319 -2.69 0.06 15.27
CA ASN A 319 -4.13 0.25 15.18
C ASN A 319 -4.54 1.72 15.35
N GLU A 320 -3.86 2.48 16.23
CA GLU A 320 -4.08 3.91 16.39
C GLU A 320 -3.62 4.70 15.15
N LEU A 321 -2.48 4.34 14.57
CA LEU A 321 -1.91 5.02 13.40
C LEU A 321 -2.79 4.85 12.16
N PHE A 322 -3.37 3.66 11.97
CA PHE A 322 -4.12 3.30 10.76
C PHE A 322 -5.61 3.10 10.99
N SER A 323 -6.12 3.40 12.16
CA SER A 323 -7.53 3.23 12.56
C SER A 323 -8.02 1.78 12.44
N GLY A 324 -7.20 0.82 12.87
CA GLY A 324 -7.44 -0.61 12.82
C GLY A 324 -6.27 -1.39 12.20
N ASP A 325 -6.57 -2.57 11.66
CA ASP A 325 -5.59 -3.45 11.01
C ASP A 325 -5.85 -3.66 9.49
N PRO A 326 -5.96 -2.59 8.68
CA PRO A 326 -6.19 -2.74 7.25
C PRO A 326 -5.03 -3.50 6.61
N THR A 327 -5.36 -4.38 5.67
CA THR A 327 -4.38 -5.12 4.86
C THR A 327 -4.07 -4.41 3.54
N TRP A 328 -4.87 -3.39 3.18
CA TRP A 328 -4.81 -2.67 1.90
C TRP A 328 -4.74 -3.61 0.70
N VAL A 329 -5.70 -4.52 0.67
CA VAL A 329 -5.91 -5.42 -0.48
C VAL A 329 -6.50 -4.59 -1.62
N THR A 330 -5.64 -4.11 -2.51
CA THR A 330 -6.05 -3.25 -3.62
C THR A 330 -6.15 -4.06 -4.90
N GLU A 331 -7.30 -3.99 -5.56
CA GLU A 331 -7.54 -4.47 -6.93
C GLU A 331 -7.69 -3.28 -7.87
N SER A 332 -6.86 -3.22 -8.90
CA SER A 332 -6.88 -2.18 -9.92
C SER A 332 -7.75 -2.61 -11.11
N ILE A 333 -8.70 -1.77 -11.51
CA ILE A 333 -9.76 -2.14 -12.46
C ILE A 333 -9.82 -1.14 -13.63
N GLY A 334 -9.97 -1.64 -14.84
CA GLY A 334 -10.16 -0.81 -16.03
C GLY A 334 -8.85 -0.22 -16.57
N GLY A 335 -8.88 1.03 -16.98
CA GLY A 335 -7.77 1.69 -17.69
C GLY A 335 -7.74 1.42 -19.19
N MET A 336 -6.71 1.93 -19.86
CA MET A 336 -6.52 1.85 -21.31
C MET A 336 -5.20 1.13 -21.63
N GLY A 337 -5.20 0.37 -22.73
CA GLY A 337 -3.97 -0.15 -23.32
C GLY A 337 -3.18 0.92 -24.07
N GLU A 338 -1.88 0.71 -24.24
CA GLU A 338 -1.03 1.57 -25.09
C GLU A 338 -1.48 1.58 -26.56
N ASP A 339 -2.18 0.53 -26.99
CA ASP A 339 -2.77 0.40 -28.32
C ASP A 339 -4.11 1.14 -28.48
N GLY A 340 -4.57 1.82 -27.44
CA GLY A 340 -5.81 2.59 -27.42
C GLY A 340 -7.09 1.78 -27.14
N ARG A 341 -7.01 0.44 -26.99
CA ARG A 341 -8.15 -0.35 -26.55
C ARG A 341 -8.40 -0.15 -25.05
N THR A 342 -9.65 -0.17 -24.61
CA THR A 342 -9.95 -0.22 -23.18
C THR A 342 -9.56 -1.59 -22.61
N LEU A 343 -9.04 -1.58 -21.37
CA LEU A 343 -8.79 -2.80 -20.59
C LEU A 343 -9.98 -3.19 -19.70
N VAL A 344 -11.10 -2.49 -19.85
CA VAL A 344 -12.38 -2.87 -19.25
C VAL A 344 -12.90 -4.14 -19.93
N THR A 345 -13.23 -5.14 -19.12
CA THR A 345 -13.83 -6.40 -19.54
C THR A 345 -15.08 -6.68 -18.70
N LYS A 346 -15.85 -7.71 -19.02
CA LYS A 346 -17.01 -8.10 -18.21
C LYS A 346 -16.62 -8.45 -16.78
N THR A 347 -15.43 -9.01 -16.55
CA THR A 347 -14.99 -9.34 -15.19
C THR A 347 -14.65 -8.09 -14.37
N ALA A 348 -14.36 -6.95 -14.99
CA ALA A 348 -14.31 -5.67 -14.28
C ALA A 348 -15.67 -5.34 -13.62
N PHE A 349 -16.75 -5.54 -14.35
CA PHE A 349 -18.11 -5.39 -13.79
C PHE A 349 -18.41 -6.44 -12.73
N ARG A 350 -18.03 -7.72 -12.94
CA ARG A 350 -18.26 -8.81 -11.95
C ARG A 350 -17.57 -8.53 -10.62
N ILE A 351 -16.32 -8.02 -10.63
CA ILE A 351 -15.60 -7.64 -9.40
C ILE A 351 -16.30 -6.47 -8.71
N LEU A 352 -16.67 -5.42 -9.45
CA LEU A 352 -17.38 -4.27 -8.89
C LEU A 352 -18.75 -4.66 -8.34
N HIS A 353 -19.45 -5.60 -8.99
CA HIS A 353 -20.77 -6.11 -8.56
C HIS A 353 -20.73 -6.88 -7.23
N THR A 354 -19.56 -7.30 -6.77
CA THR A 354 -19.44 -7.86 -5.42
C THR A 354 -19.82 -6.87 -4.32
N LEU A 355 -19.82 -5.57 -4.59
CA LEU A 355 -20.36 -4.55 -3.68
C LEU A 355 -21.90 -4.66 -3.51
N ASP A 356 -22.59 -5.16 -4.52
CA ASP A 356 -24.01 -5.49 -4.42
C ASP A 356 -24.23 -6.86 -3.77
N ASN A 357 -23.50 -7.88 -4.23
CA ASN A 357 -23.69 -9.27 -3.78
C ASN A 357 -23.24 -9.52 -2.33
N LEU A 358 -22.18 -8.86 -1.87
CA LEU A 358 -21.61 -8.99 -0.53
C LEU A 358 -21.74 -7.71 0.32
N GLY A 359 -22.31 -6.65 -0.24
CA GLY A 359 -22.43 -5.34 0.40
C GLY A 359 -21.14 -4.51 0.36
N PRO A 360 -21.24 -3.21 0.68
CA PRO A 360 -20.11 -2.29 0.74
C PRO A 360 -19.05 -2.74 1.74
N ALA A 361 -17.79 -2.55 1.39
CA ALA A 361 -16.65 -2.83 2.27
C ALA A 361 -15.44 -1.96 1.91
N PRO A 362 -14.58 -1.61 2.87
CA PRO A 362 -13.35 -0.88 2.60
C PRO A 362 -12.29 -1.74 1.89
N GLU A 363 -12.41 -3.07 1.97
CA GLU A 363 -11.49 -4.03 1.36
C GLU A 363 -12.25 -5.15 0.63
N PRO A 364 -11.74 -5.61 -0.51
CA PRO A 364 -10.61 -5.04 -1.23
C PRO A 364 -10.85 -3.58 -1.61
N ASN A 365 -9.77 -2.78 -1.57
CA ASN A 365 -9.82 -1.41 -2.07
C ASN A 365 -9.93 -1.44 -3.59
N LEU A 366 -11.14 -1.21 -4.13
CA LEU A 366 -11.42 -1.28 -5.56
C LEU A 366 -11.05 0.06 -6.21
N THR A 367 -9.93 0.07 -6.94
CA THR A 367 -9.39 1.26 -7.58
C THR A 367 -9.66 1.24 -9.08
N VAL A 368 -10.51 2.14 -9.53
CA VAL A 368 -10.80 2.36 -10.94
C VAL A 368 -9.69 3.20 -11.56
N LEU A 369 -9.00 2.64 -12.56
CA LEU A 369 -7.98 3.34 -13.35
C LEU A 369 -8.69 4.20 -14.38
N TRP A 370 -8.90 5.47 -14.03
CA TRP A 370 -9.74 6.38 -14.76
C TRP A 370 -9.03 7.00 -15.97
N ALA A 371 -9.68 6.94 -17.13
CA ALA A 371 -9.33 7.67 -18.34
C ALA A 371 -10.59 8.20 -19.03
N ARG A 372 -10.48 9.32 -19.75
CA ARG A 372 -11.59 9.86 -20.53
C ARG A 372 -12.16 8.88 -21.53
N ALA A 373 -11.28 8.10 -22.15
CA ALA A 373 -11.62 7.14 -23.19
C ALA A 373 -12.26 5.85 -22.68
N LEU A 374 -12.46 5.69 -21.37
CA LEU A 374 -13.20 4.55 -20.83
C LEU A 374 -14.62 4.51 -21.39
N PRO A 375 -15.20 3.29 -21.57
CA PRO A 375 -16.59 3.13 -22.05
C PRO A 375 -17.58 3.88 -21.18
N GLU A 376 -18.51 4.62 -21.78
CA GLU A 376 -19.50 5.44 -21.06
C GLU A 376 -20.36 4.61 -20.11
N LYS A 377 -20.78 3.41 -20.52
CA LYS A 377 -21.58 2.52 -19.66
C LYS A 377 -20.79 2.05 -18.43
N PHE A 378 -19.49 1.84 -18.56
CA PHE A 378 -18.63 1.50 -17.43
C PHE A 378 -18.48 2.70 -16.47
N LYS A 379 -18.22 3.90 -17.00
CA LYS A 379 -18.14 5.13 -16.19
C LYS A 379 -19.43 5.36 -15.40
N LYS A 380 -20.60 5.20 -16.06
CA LYS A 380 -21.91 5.33 -15.42
C LYS A 380 -22.09 4.29 -14.31
N PHE A 381 -21.74 3.03 -14.56
CA PHE A 381 -21.82 1.96 -13.56
C PHE A 381 -20.93 2.25 -12.34
N CYS A 382 -19.67 2.71 -12.55
CA CYS A 382 -18.80 3.11 -11.45
C CYS A 382 -19.35 4.29 -10.65
N ALA A 383 -19.91 5.29 -11.32
CA ALA A 383 -20.51 6.46 -10.66
C ALA A 383 -21.71 6.05 -9.79
N ASP A 384 -22.62 5.22 -10.31
CA ASP A 384 -23.75 4.67 -9.57
C ASP A 384 -23.30 3.90 -8.32
N LEU A 385 -22.31 3.00 -8.47
CA LEU A 385 -21.73 2.29 -7.33
C LEU A 385 -21.10 3.23 -6.31
N SER A 386 -20.40 4.26 -6.75
CA SER A 386 -19.80 5.26 -5.84
C SER A 386 -20.87 5.99 -5.02
N ILE A 387 -21.98 6.37 -5.65
CA ILE A 387 -23.11 7.03 -4.98
C ILE A 387 -23.76 6.11 -3.94
N ARG A 388 -23.99 4.84 -4.30
CA ARG A 388 -24.69 3.88 -3.44
C ARG A 388 -23.83 3.31 -2.32
N THR A 389 -22.52 3.15 -2.55
CA THR A 389 -21.66 2.36 -1.65
C THR A 389 -20.53 3.14 -1.01
N SER A 390 -20.08 4.26 -1.60
CA SER A 390 -18.85 5.00 -1.21
C SER A 390 -17.61 4.10 -1.11
N SER A 391 -17.54 3.02 -1.90
CA SER A 391 -16.52 1.97 -1.78
C SER A 391 -15.53 1.92 -2.95
N LEU A 392 -15.54 2.93 -3.83
CA LEU A 392 -14.61 3.02 -4.96
C LEU A 392 -13.59 4.12 -4.76
N GLN A 393 -12.38 3.85 -5.23
CA GLN A 393 -11.31 4.83 -5.39
C GLN A 393 -11.04 5.03 -6.89
N TYR A 394 -10.58 6.20 -7.27
CA TYR A 394 -10.23 6.53 -8.65
C TYR A 394 -8.78 6.99 -8.73
N GLU A 395 -8.06 6.50 -9.74
CA GLU A 395 -6.68 6.88 -10.03
C GLU A 395 -6.57 7.31 -11.50
N SER A 396 -5.74 8.31 -11.79
CA SER A 396 -5.57 8.80 -13.16
C SER A 396 -4.74 7.82 -14.02
N ASP A 397 -5.40 7.03 -14.86
CA ASP A 397 -4.73 6.15 -15.81
C ASP A 397 -3.91 6.93 -16.85
N GLU A 398 -4.41 8.08 -17.32
CA GLU A 398 -3.72 8.88 -18.33
C GLU A 398 -2.33 9.32 -17.86
N LEU A 399 -2.22 9.71 -16.57
CA LEU A 399 -0.94 10.07 -15.97
C LEU A 399 -0.09 8.83 -15.70
N MET A 400 -0.64 7.83 -15.00
CA MET A 400 0.13 6.66 -14.56
C MET A 400 0.59 5.80 -15.73
N ARG A 401 -0.25 5.57 -16.72
CA ARG A 401 0.12 4.83 -17.93
C ARG A 401 1.26 5.50 -18.69
N SER A 402 1.32 6.81 -18.73
CA SER A 402 2.44 7.54 -19.37
C SER A 402 3.80 7.28 -18.70
N LEU A 403 3.81 6.88 -17.43
CA LEU A 403 5.02 6.61 -16.62
C LEU A 403 5.37 5.12 -16.54
N MET A 404 4.35 4.24 -16.55
CA MET A 404 4.49 2.82 -16.21
C MET A 404 4.13 1.86 -17.34
N GLY A 405 3.57 2.35 -18.48
CA GLY A 405 2.97 1.49 -19.49
C GLY A 405 1.58 1.03 -19.04
N ASP A 406 1.00 0.05 -19.72
CA ASP A 406 -0.39 -0.39 -19.51
C ASP A 406 -0.55 -1.64 -18.63
N ASP A 407 0.54 -2.29 -18.18
CA ASP A 407 0.51 -3.40 -17.25
C ASP A 407 1.04 -2.98 -15.87
N TYR A 408 0.38 -2.01 -15.28
CA TYR A 408 0.63 -1.53 -13.94
C TYR A 408 -0.58 -1.75 -13.04
N CYS A 409 -0.35 -1.74 -11.75
CA CYS A 409 -1.39 -1.74 -10.72
C CYS A 409 -1.12 -0.67 -9.67
N ILE A 410 -2.13 -0.40 -8.87
CA ILE A 410 -2.00 0.45 -7.68
C ILE A 410 -1.77 -0.46 -6.47
N ALA A 411 -0.68 -0.21 -5.79
CA ALA A 411 -0.36 -0.87 -4.54
C ALA A 411 -0.75 0.00 -3.36
N CYS A 412 -1.20 -0.63 -2.28
CA CYS A 412 -1.72 0.05 -1.11
C CYS A 412 -2.88 1.00 -1.50
N CYS A 413 -2.67 2.30 -1.43
CA CYS A 413 -3.69 3.30 -1.72
C CYS A 413 -3.50 4.00 -3.06
N VAL A 414 -2.24 4.37 -3.40
CA VAL A 414 -1.95 5.27 -4.53
C VAL A 414 -0.63 4.97 -5.25
N SER A 415 0.16 3.99 -4.80
CA SER A 415 1.48 3.71 -5.37
C SER A 415 1.36 2.94 -6.67
N CYS A 416 1.87 3.49 -7.76
CA CYS A 416 1.82 2.88 -9.07
C CYS A 416 3.09 2.06 -9.36
N MET A 417 2.94 0.80 -9.78
CA MET A 417 4.04 -0.11 -10.13
C MET A 417 3.67 -1.03 -11.28
N ARG A 418 4.64 -1.39 -12.12
CA ARG A 418 4.46 -2.42 -13.13
C ARG A 418 4.39 -3.78 -12.44
N GLU A 419 3.34 -4.52 -12.70
CA GLU A 419 3.05 -5.78 -12.01
C GLU A 419 4.10 -6.84 -12.33
N GLY A 420 4.68 -7.43 -11.28
CA GLY A 420 5.75 -8.42 -11.39
C GLY A 420 7.11 -7.91 -11.90
N LYS A 421 7.27 -6.65 -12.23
CA LYS A 421 8.50 -6.05 -12.76
C LYS A 421 9.12 -5.00 -11.85
N ASP A 422 8.31 -4.40 -10.99
CA ASP A 422 8.71 -3.40 -10.03
C ASP A 422 8.44 -3.89 -8.61
N MET A 423 9.29 -3.51 -7.69
CA MET A 423 9.08 -3.66 -6.25
C MET A 423 9.35 -2.35 -5.55
N GLN A 424 8.79 -2.17 -4.37
CA GLN A 424 8.96 -0.96 -3.60
C GLN A 424 9.51 -1.27 -2.21
N PHE A 425 10.57 -0.59 -1.83
CA PHE A 425 10.98 -0.46 -0.45
C PHE A 425 10.02 0.53 0.24
N PHE A 426 9.05 -0.02 0.98
CA PHE A 426 7.98 0.77 1.58
C PHE A 426 8.51 1.80 2.58
N GLY A 427 8.07 3.05 2.44
CA GLY A 427 8.52 4.17 3.25
C GLY A 427 7.57 4.53 4.38
N ALA A 428 8.01 5.52 5.13
CA ALA A 428 7.29 6.20 6.19
C ALA A 428 6.81 7.58 5.72
N ARG A 429 6.58 8.49 6.65
CA ARG A 429 6.25 9.90 6.37
C ARG A 429 7.18 10.81 7.15
N ALA A 430 7.74 11.83 6.46
CA ALA A 430 8.40 12.98 7.05
C ALA A 430 7.38 14.09 7.27
N ASN A 431 7.27 14.60 8.50
CA ASN A 431 6.32 15.67 8.84
C ASN A 431 6.94 17.04 8.53
N LEU A 432 6.58 17.63 7.40
CA LEU A 432 7.12 18.91 6.95
C LEU A 432 6.61 20.10 7.76
N ALA A 433 5.40 20.03 8.32
CA ALA A 433 4.92 21.07 9.24
C ALA A 433 5.75 21.11 10.52
N LYS A 434 6.07 19.93 11.09
CA LYS A 434 6.94 19.83 12.28
C LYS A 434 8.38 20.21 11.97
N CYS A 435 8.87 19.88 10.78
CA CYS A 435 10.18 20.32 10.29
C CYS A 435 10.32 21.86 10.27
N LEU A 436 9.25 22.58 9.87
CA LEU A 436 9.20 24.03 9.93
C LEU A 436 9.31 24.56 11.37
N LEU A 437 8.61 23.92 12.32
CA LEU A 437 8.71 24.29 13.74
C LEU A 437 10.13 24.08 14.30
N TYR A 438 10.83 23.03 13.85
CA TYR A 438 12.24 22.80 14.21
C TYR A 438 13.15 23.85 13.59
N ALA A 439 12.89 24.31 12.37
CA ALA A 439 13.63 25.39 11.75
C ALA A 439 13.52 26.70 12.55
N LEU A 440 12.35 26.95 13.15
CA LEU A 440 12.11 28.11 14.00
C LEU A 440 12.73 27.98 15.41
N ASN A 441 12.72 26.77 15.97
CA ASN A 441 13.13 26.45 17.33
C ASN A 441 14.55 25.86 17.47
N GLY A 442 15.37 25.92 16.41
CA GLY A 442 16.75 25.43 16.46
C GLY A 442 16.87 23.92 16.67
N GLY A 443 15.91 23.13 16.14
CA GLY A 443 15.90 21.68 16.22
C GLY A 443 15.33 21.08 17.49
N LYS A 444 14.72 21.90 18.34
CA LYS A 444 14.02 21.44 19.55
C LYS A 444 12.57 21.11 19.23
N ASP A 445 12.07 20.04 19.86
CA ASP A 445 10.66 19.65 19.75
C ASP A 445 9.78 20.60 20.58
N GLU A 446 8.70 21.04 20.00
CA GLU A 446 7.78 22.01 20.58
C GLU A 446 6.81 21.41 21.63
N LEU A 447 6.73 20.08 21.71
CA LEU A 447 5.83 19.37 22.63
C LEU A 447 6.58 18.48 23.63
N LEU A 448 7.72 17.91 23.23
CA LEU A 448 8.45 16.94 24.05
C LEU A 448 9.43 17.65 24.99
N LYS A 449 9.49 17.12 26.20
CA LYS A 449 10.50 17.50 27.19
C LYS A 449 11.47 16.33 27.42
N ASP A 450 12.70 16.64 27.78
CA ASP A 450 13.69 15.67 28.22
C ASP A 450 13.45 15.26 29.71
N LYS A 451 14.32 14.43 30.25
CA LYS A 451 14.22 13.98 31.65
C LYS A 451 14.40 15.11 32.69
N SER A 452 14.96 16.24 32.29
CA SER A 452 15.16 17.42 33.14
C SER A 452 14.01 18.43 33.03
N GLY A 453 13.00 18.14 32.18
CA GLY A 453 11.88 19.05 31.90
C GLY A 453 12.17 20.12 30.85
N LYS A 454 13.34 20.09 30.21
CA LYS A 454 13.71 21.04 29.14
C LYS A 454 13.22 20.56 27.77
N PRO A 455 13.03 21.49 26.79
CA PRO A 455 12.67 21.12 25.43
C PRO A 455 13.62 20.07 24.85
N PHE A 456 13.04 19.00 24.28
CA PHE A 456 13.82 17.87 23.78
C PHE A 456 14.52 18.21 22.46
N GLN A 457 15.86 18.13 22.44
CA GLN A 457 16.63 18.35 21.22
C GLN A 457 16.56 17.12 20.33
N VAL A 458 16.06 17.27 19.10
CA VAL A 458 15.88 16.17 18.13
C VAL A 458 16.90 16.23 17.03
N SER A 459 17.09 17.41 16.40
CA SER A 459 18.13 17.61 15.37
C SER A 459 19.41 18.16 15.98
N PRO A 460 20.51 18.23 15.23
CA PRO A 460 21.62 19.10 15.59
C PRO A 460 21.13 20.52 15.94
N ALA A 461 21.79 21.18 16.87
CA ALA A 461 21.43 22.54 17.27
C ALA A 461 21.68 23.51 16.11
N PHE A 462 20.60 23.91 15.45
CA PHE A 462 20.60 25.02 14.50
C PHE A 462 20.36 26.36 15.24
N PRO A 463 20.80 27.51 14.67
CA PRO A 463 20.38 28.80 15.22
C PRO A 463 18.84 28.91 15.20
N ALA A 464 18.23 29.10 16.36
CA ALA A 464 16.80 29.41 16.46
C ALA A 464 16.51 30.83 15.97
N VAL A 465 15.25 31.12 15.66
CA VAL A 465 14.83 32.52 15.43
C VAL A 465 14.93 33.29 16.73
N GLU A 466 15.55 34.43 16.69
CA GLU A 466 15.73 35.33 17.84
C GLU A 466 14.72 36.50 17.84
N GLY A 467 14.40 36.99 19.03
CA GLY A 467 13.49 38.13 19.21
C GLY A 467 12.02 37.78 19.05
N ASP A 468 11.16 38.78 19.27
CA ASP A 468 9.70 38.64 19.23
C ASP A 468 9.07 39.50 18.12
N GLY A 469 9.89 39.97 17.17
CA GLY A 469 9.45 40.67 15.96
C GLY A 469 8.70 39.73 15.00
N ALA A 470 8.05 40.35 14.00
CA ALA A 470 7.43 39.55 12.93
C ALA A 470 8.49 38.70 12.22
N LEU A 471 8.14 37.43 11.93
CA LEU A 471 9.02 36.50 11.24
C LEU A 471 9.34 37.03 9.82
N ASP A 472 10.62 37.03 9.46
CA ASP A 472 11.06 37.33 8.09
C ASP A 472 10.97 36.11 7.20
N TYR A 473 10.28 36.24 6.08
CA TYR A 473 10.03 35.12 5.17
C TYR A 473 11.33 34.49 4.60
N ASN A 474 12.29 35.35 4.20
CA ASN A 474 13.53 34.86 3.59
C ASN A 474 14.42 34.16 4.62
N ASP A 475 14.50 34.68 5.84
CA ASP A 475 15.22 34.01 6.93
C ASP A 475 14.57 32.66 7.29
N VAL A 476 13.24 32.63 7.42
CA VAL A 476 12.52 31.37 7.68
C VAL A 476 12.73 30.32 6.58
N VAL A 477 12.63 30.72 5.30
CA VAL A 477 12.88 29.81 4.17
C VAL A 477 14.30 29.27 4.21
N ALA A 478 15.32 30.11 4.44
CA ALA A 478 16.71 29.63 4.51
C ALA A 478 16.94 28.64 5.65
N ARG A 479 16.37 28.88 6.83
CA ARG A 479 16.40 27.96 7.97
C ARG A 479 15.67 26.64 7.65
N TYR A 480 14.50 26.76 7.05
CA TYR A 480 13.68 25.61 6.68
C TYR A 480 14.38 24.72 5.65
N GLU A 481 14.99 25.29 4.61
CA GLU A 481 15.79 24.53 3.64
C GLU A 481 16.94 23.78 4.29
N LYS A 482 17.64 24.38 5.25
CA LYS A 482 18.71 23.72 6.00
C LYS A 482 18.17 22.55 6.84
N THR A 483 17.06 22.77 7.54
CA THR A 483 16.42 21.75 8.37
C THR A 483 15.85 20.61 7.53
N MET A 484 15.26 20.90 6.35
CA MET A 484 14.83 19.89 5.38
C MET A 484 16.01 19.08 4.84
N GLY A 485 17.20 19.67 4.67
CA GLY A 485 18.42 18.94 4.30
C GLY A 485 18.80 17.89 5.34
N TRP A 486 18.84 18.29 6.60
CA TRP A 486 19.04 17.35 7.71
C TRP A 486 17.97 16.25 7.77
N LEU A 487 16.70 16.65 7.62
CA LEU A 487 15.59 15.67 7.67
C LEU A 487 15.67 14.66 6.53
N ALA A 488 16.02 15.10 5.33
CA ALA A 488 16.17 14.21 4.17
C ALA A 488 17.31 13.21 4.36
N ASP A 489 18.47 13.67 4.86
CA ASP A 489 19.61 12.79 5.20
C ASP A 489 19.22 11.74 6.23
N LEU A 490 18.65 12.17 7.36
CA LEU A 490 18.21 11.28 8.43
C LEU A 490 17.15 10.29 7.95
N TYR A 491 16.20 10.75 7.14
CA TYR A 491 15.10 9.93 6.62
C TYR A 491 15.60 8.83 5.69
N VAL A 492 16.44 9.18 4.71
CA VAL A 492 16.99 8.20 3.77
C VAL A 492 17.87 7.19 4.51
N ASN A 493 18.76 7.64 5.42
CA ASN A 493 19.61 6.75 6.20
C ASN A 493 18.82 5.81 7.12
N THR A 494 17.73 6.31 7.72
CA THR A 494 16.83 5.48 8.54
C THR A 494 16.18 4.38 7.70
N LEU A 495 15.65 4.71 6.54
CA LEU A 495 15.03 3.74 5.64
C LEU A 495 16.05 2.76 5.05
N ASN A 496 17.25 3.20 4.68
CA ASN A 496 18.33 2.32 4.21
C ASN A 496 18.64 1.23 5.24
N LEU A 497 18.76 1.62 6.50
CA LEU A 497 18.99 0.70 7.62
C LEU A 497 17.84 -0.29 7.78
N ILE A 498 16.60 0.21 7.79
CA ILE A 498 15.39 -0.63 7.96
C ILE A 498 15.30 -1.66 6.82
N HIS A 499 15.48 -1.24 5.57
CA HIS A 499 15.36 -2.13 4.42
C HIS A 499 16.47 -3.18 4.36
N TYR A 500 17.71 -2.80 4.72
CA TYR A 500 18.79 -3.76 4.87
C TYR A 500 18.47 -4.84 5.91
N MET A 501 17.97 -4.44 7.08
CA MET A 501 17.63 -5.38 8.15
C MET A 501 16.42 -6.25 7.78
N HIS A 502 15.47 -5.71 7.03
CA HIS A 502 14.33 -6.48 6.55
C HIS A 502 14.76 -7.57 5.56
N ASP A 503 15.55 -7.23 4.55
CA ASP A 503 16.07 -8.21 3.59
C ASP A 503 16.92 -9.29 4.28
N LYS A 504 17.62 -8.92 5.35
CA LYS A 504 18.50 -9.85 6.10
C LYS A 504 17.74 -10.83 6.98
N TYR A 505 16.66 -10.41 7.65
CA TYR A 505 16.00 -11.19 8.70
C TYR A 505 14.56 -11.60 8.40
N SER A 506 13.90 -10.96 7.43
CA SER A 506 12.51 -11.17 7.09
C SER A 506 12.25 -11.02 5.58
N TYR A 507 13.10 -11.67 4.77
CA TYR A 507 12.96 -11.63 3.31
C TYR A 507 11.66 -12.30 2.86
N GLU A 508 10.91 -11.62 2.01
CA GLU A 508 9.58 -12.01 1.54
C GLU A 508 9.72 -12.87 0.27
N ALA A 509 10.20 -14.12 0.46
CA ALA A 509 10.67 -14.98 -0.61
C ALA A 509 9.59 -15.33 -1.63
N LEU A 510 8.36 -15.60 -1.18
CA LEU A 510 7.28 -15.99 -2.09
C LEU A 510 6.82 -14.83 -2.96
N GLU A 511 6.59 -13.67 -2.37
CA GLU A 511 6.15 -12.51 -3.13
C GLU A 511 7.18 -12.11 -4.18
N MET A 512 8.47 -12.14 -3.80
CA MET A 512 9.58 -11.88 -4.73
C MET A 512 9.77 -12.99 -5.78
N ALA A 513 9.35 -14.23 -5.50
CA ALA A 513 9.35 -15.29 -6.51
C ALA A 513 8.37 -15.02 -7.67
N LEU A 514 7.35 -14.20 -7.42
CA LEU A 514 6.34 -13.78 -8.40
C LEU A 514 6.70 -12.45 -9.10
N HIS A 515 7.96 -12.04 -8.99
CA HIS A 515 8.55 -10.93 -9.76
C HIS A 515 9.60 -11.45 -10.74
N ASP A 516 9.96 -10.62 -11.70
CA ASP A 516 11.16 -10.85 -12.51
C ASP A 516 12.39 -10.90 -11.60
N THR A 517 13.35 -11.73 -11.94
CA THR A 517 14.56 -11.88 -11.13
C THR A 517 15.37 -10.58 -11.09
N LYS A 518 15.40 -9.84 -12.20
CA LYS A 518 15.92 -8.48 -12.27
C LYS A 518 14.78 -7.49 -12.12
N VAL A 519 14.43 -7.15 -10.89
CA VAL A 519 13.35 -6.24 -10.56
C VAL A 519 13.85 -4.80 -10.50
N ARG A 520 13.06 -3.85 -11.02
CA ARG A 520 13.30 -2.42 -10.78
C ARG A 520 12.84 -2.08 -9.36
N ARG A 521 13.71 -1.43 -8.60
CA ARG A 521 13.44 -1.11 -7.19
C ARG A 521 13.13 0.36 -7.02
N PHE A 522 12.02 0.67 -6.36
CA PHE A 522 11.70 2.01 -5.89
C PHE A 522 11.99 2.15 -4.40
N PHE A 523 12.41 3.34 -4.02
CA PHE A 523 12.63 3.74 -2.64
C PHE A 523 11.52 4.71 -2.25
N ALA A 524 10.46 4.17 -1.65
CA ALA A 524 9.32 4.99 -1.30
C ALA A 524 9.65 5.89 -0.13
N THR A 525 9.30 7.16 -0.30
CA THR A 525 9.24 8.14 0.78
C THR A 525 7.84 8.72 0.84
N GLY A 526 7.56 9.54 1.84
CA GLY A 526 6.29 10.20 1.95
C GLY A 526 6.40 11.46 2.79
N ILE A 527 5.49 12.39 2.55
CA ILE A 527 5.40 13.64 3.31
C ILE A 527 4.03 13.78 3.94
N ALA A 528 4.01 14.36 5.14
CA ALA A 528 2.82 14.78 5.86
C ALA A 528 2.89 16.28 6.12
N GLY A 529 1.72 16.92 6.23
CA GLY A 529 1.62 18.34 6.59
C GLY A 529 1.97 19.32 5.48
N LEU A 530 1.86 18.92 4.20
CA LEU A 530 2.13 19.79 3.05
C LEU A 530 1.37 21.11 3.15
N SER A 531 0.03 21.05 3.16
CA SER A 531 -0.81 22.24 3.16
C SER A 531 -0.63 23.12 4.40
N CYS A 532 -0.39 22.51 5.56
CA CYS A 532 -0.10 23.23 6.80
C CYS A 532 1.22 24.01 6.73
N ALA A 533 2.29 23.39 6.21
CA ALA A 533 3.57 24.04 6.00
C ALA A 533 3.48 25.16 4.94
N VAL A 534 2.74 24.92 3.86
CA VAL A 534 2.50 25.88 2.78
C VAL A 534 1.74 27.09 3.29
N ASP A 535 0.63 26.88 4.00
CA ASP A 535 -0.15 27.96 4.59
C ASP A 535 0.63 28.74 5.64
N SER A 536 1.49 28.07 6.42
CA SER A 536 2.39 28.73 7.39
C SER A 536 3.39 29.64 6.69
N LEU A 537 4.00 29.20 5.60
CA LEU A 537 4.90 30.03 4.81
C LEU A 537 4.16 31.18 4.12
N SER A 538 2.93 30.94 3.65
CA SER A 538 2.07 31.98 3.08
C SER A 538 1.71 33.04 4.12
N ALA A 539 1.36 32.62 5.34
CA ALA A 539 1.08 33.56 6.43
C ALA A 539 2.30 34.44 6.77
N ILE A 540 3.49 33.85 6.86
CA ILE A 540 4.73 34.57 7.11
C ILE A 540 5.07 35.55 5.97
N LYS A 541 4.77 35.18 4.72
CA LYS A 541 5.07 35.97 3.53
C LYS A 541 4.12 37.15 3.32
N TYR A 542 2.82 36.95 3.57
CA TYR A 542 1.77 37.90 3.16
C TYR A 542 1.03 38.57 4.33
N ALA A 543 1.19 38.07 5.55
CA ALA A 543 0.72 38.70 6.79
C ALA A 543 1.91 39.02 7.71
N LYS A 544 1.65 39.41 8.94
CA LYS A 544 2.66 39.57 9.98
C LYS A 544 2.44 38.49 11.03
N VAL A 545 3.39 37.57 11.16
CA VAL A 545 3.34 36.46 12.12
C VAL A 545 4.39 36.73 13.22
N TYR A 546 3.94 36.88 14.45
CA TYR A 546 4.76 37.11 15.62
C TYR A 546 4.87 35.86 16.48
N PRO A 547 6.08 35.40 16.84
CA PRO A 547 6.25 34.22 17.70
C PRO A 547 5.83 34.56 19.15
N ILE A 548 5.22 33.56 19.81
CA ILE A 548 4.92 33.58 21.24
C ILE A 548 5.74 32.48 21.90
N ARG A 549 6.54 32.86 22.92
CA ARG A 549 7.49 31.96 23.57
C ARG A 549 7.04 31.52 24.94
N ASP A 550 7.46 30.34 25.34
CA ASP A 550 7.34 29.83 26.72
C ASP A 550 8.52 30.31 27.59
N GLU A 551 8.54 29.86 28.86
CA GLU A 551 9.56 30.18 29.84
C GLU A 551 10.97 29.69 29.47
N ASP A 552 11.06 28.65 28.62
CA ASP A 552 12.30 28.10 28.09
C ASP A 552 12.76 28.81 26.80
N GLY A 553 12.04 29.88 26.37
CA GLY A 553 12.29 30.60 25.13
C GLY A 553 11.90 29.88 23.85
N LEU A 554 11.19 28.75 23.96
CA LEU A 554 10.69 27.97 22.83
C LEU A 554 9.47 28.66 22.22
N ILE A 555 9.42 28.79 20.89
CA ILE A 555 8.23 29.28 20.21
C ILE A 555 7.16 28.17 20.29
N VAL A 556 6.04 28.48 20.97
CA VAL A 556 4.95 27.55 21.23
C VAL A 556 3.62 28.02 20.65
N ASP A 557 3.50 29.30 20.23
CA ASP A 557 2.31 29.82 19.56
C ASP A 557 2.66 31.02 18.67
N TYR A 558 1.67 31.53 17.94
CA TYR A 558 1.83 32.61 16.97
C TYR A 558 0.66 33.56 17.01
N ARG A 559 0.94 34.86 16.91
CA ARG A 559 -0.05 35.93 16.69
C ARG A 559 0.06 36.39 15.25
N ILE A 560 -1.06 36.33 14.51
CA ILE A 560 -1.13 36.67 13.09
C ILE A 560 -1.89 37.99 12.93
N GLU A 561 -1.33 38.94 12.23
CA GLU A 561 -1.93 40.24 11.89
C GLU A 561 -2.03 40.35 10.35
N GLY A 562 -3.23 40.53 9.84
CA GLY A 562 -3.53 40.57 8.41
C GLY A 562 -4.03 39.25 7.90
N ASP A 563 -4.39 39.22 6.61
CA ASP A 563 -4.83 38.02 5.91
C ASP A 563 -3.78 37.53 4.90
N TYR A 564 -3.85 36.27 4.51
CA TYR A 564 -2.89 35.64 3.62
C TYR A 564 -3.59 34.64 2.69
N PRO A 565 -3.05 34.39 1.47
CA PRO A 565 -3.55 33.36 0.57
C PRO A 565 -3.46 31.98 1.22
N LYS A 566 -4.56 31.20 1.12
CA LYS A 566 -4.63 29.84 1.66
C LYS A 566 -4.67 28.83 0.53
N TYR A 567 -3.92 27.75 0.66
CA TYR A 567 -3.88 26.65 -0.28
C TYR A 567 -5.27 26.02 -0.47
N GLY A 568 -5.60 25.68 -1.73
CA GLY A 568 -6.90 25.12 -2.09
C GLY A 568 -7.90 26.14 -2.65
N ASN A 569 -7.44 27.33 -3.07
CA ASN A 569 -8.27 28.38 -3.63
C ASN A 569 -7.85 28.81 -5.06
N ASN A 570 -7.02 28.01 -5.73
CA ASN A 570 -6.47 28.29 -7.05
C ASN A 570 -5.71 29.64 -7.11
N ASP A 571 -5.02 29.97 -6.04
CA ASP A 571 -4.23 31.20 -5.91
C ASP A 571 -2.73 30.88 -6.10
N ASP A 572 -2.16 31.35 -7.21
CA ASP A 572 -0.77 31.05 -7.57
C ASP A 572 0.24 31.54 -6.53
N ARG A 573 -0.08 32.58 -5.75
CA ARG A 573 0.79 33.09 -4.70
C ARG A 573 1.12 32.04 -3.64
N VAL A 574 0.18 31.16 -3.31
CA VAL A 574 0.36 30.09 -2.32
C VAL A 574 0.61 28.74 -3.01
N ASP A 575 0.00 28.48 -4.16
CA ASP A 575 0.19 27.23 -4.90
C ASP A 575 1.65 27.05 -5.35
N GLU A 576 2.34 28.14 -5.74
CA GLU A 576 3.78 28.12 -6.04
C GLU A 576 4.66 27.75 -4.83
N ILE A 577 4.24 28.11 -3.61
CA ILE A 577 4.93 27.68 -2.39
C ILE A 577 4.80 26.16 -2.22
N ALA A 578 3.65 25.58 -2.52
CA ALA A 578 3.45 24.14 -2.48
C ALA A 578 4.33 23.39 -3.49
N VAL A 579 4.40 23.92 -4.73
CA VAL A 579 5.28 23.39 -5.79
C VAL A 579 6.74 23.47 -5.37
N TRP A 580 7.19 24.61 -4.84
CA TRP A 580 8.54 24.81 -4.35
C TRP A 580 8.89 23.82 -3.23
N LEU A 581 8.01 23.69 -2.23
CA LEU A 581 8.25 22.84 -1.07
C LEU A 581 8.44 21.37 -1.49
N LEU A 582 7.57 20.86 -2.35
CA LEU A 582 7.67 19.48 -2.84
C LEU A 582 8.96 19.26 -3.64
N LYS A 583 9.28 20.14 -4.59
CA LYS A 583 10.49 20.05 -5.40
C LYS A 583 11.76 20.12 -4.53
N THR A 584 11.79 21.03 -3.56
CA THR A 584 12.96 21.24 -2.68
C THR A 584 13.20 20.01 -1.81
N PHE A 585 12.16 19.49 -1.16
CA PHE A 585 12.32 18.31 -0.29
C PHE A 585 12.73 17.06 -1.09
N MET A 586 12.05 16.80 -2.23
CA MET A 586 12.39 15.67 -3.08
C MET A 586 13.77 15.78 -3.72
N GLY A 587 14.20 16.98 -4.11
CA GLY A 587 15.57 17.21 -4.58
C GLY A 587 16.61 16.83 -3.53
N LYS A 588 16.34 17.14 -2.26
CA LYS A 588 17.20 16.75 -1.13
C LYS A 588 17.20 15.23 -0.91
N VAL A 589 16.04 14.58 -0.89
CA VAL A 589 15.93 13.13 -0.77
C VAL A 589 16.68 12.41 -1.91
N ALA A 590 16.50 12.86 -3.15
CA ALA A 590 17.09 12.25 -4.33
C ALA A 590 18.61 12.42 -4.43
N SER A 591 19.21 13.32 -3.64
CA SER A 591 20.67 13.52 -3.62
C SER A 591 21.44 12.47 -2.78
N HIS A 592 20.73 11.62 -2.04
CA HIS A 592 21.32 10.61 -1.18
C HIS A 592 21.37 9.24 -1.84
N HIS A 593 22.36 8.43 -1.42
CA HIS A 593 22.42 7.01 -1.79
C HIS A 593 21.29 6.24 -1.12
N THR A 594 20.58 5.45 -1.90
CA THR A 594 19.47 4.61 -1.44
C THR A 594 19.85 3.12 -1.46
N TYR A 595 19.26 2.35 -0.57
CA TYR A 595 19.50 0.92 -0.45
C TYR A 595 19.30 0.20 -1.79
N ARG A 596 20.32 -0.56 -2.23
CA ARG A 596 20.36 -1.30 -3.52
C ARG A 596 20.09 -0.42 -4.74
N ASP A 597 20.58 0.81 -4.73
CA ASP A 597 20.44 1.82 -5.81
C ASP A 597 19.00 2.00 -6.28
N SER A 598 18.04 1.88 -5.35
CA SER A 598 16.62 2.03 -5.64
C SER A 598 16.26 3.48 -5.98
N ILE A 599 15.26 3.66 -6.85
CA ILE A 599 14.85 4.96 -7.37
C ILE A 599 13.99 5.68 -6.31
N PRO A 600 14.42 6.84 -5.79
CA PRO A 600 13.60 7.59 -4.83
C PRO A 600 12.28 8.05 -5.44
N THR A 601 11.19 7.78 -4.73
CA THR A 601 9.86 8.28 -5.01
C THR A 601 9.26 8.91 -3.77
N THR A 602 8.23 9.73 -3.90
CA THR A 602 7.49 10.24 -2.74
C THR A 602 6.00 10.16 -2.96
N SER A 603 5.27 9.97 -1.86
CA SER A 603 3.83 10.12 -1.80
C SER A 603 3.43 11.35 -0.96
N ILE A 604 2.30 11.96 -1.33
CA ILE A 604 1.64 12.97 -0.51
C ILE A 604 0.36 12.32 0.01
N LEU A 605 0.52 11.49 1.03
CA LEU A 605 -0.51 10.62 1.55
C LEU A 605 -0.34 10.41 3.05
N THR A 606 -1.38 10.65 3.84
CA THR A 606 -1.37 10.38 5.28
C THR A 606 -2.43 9.37 5.70
N ILE A 607 -3.42 9.10 4.85
CA ILE A 607 -4.58 8.28 5.20
C ILE A 607 -5.20 8.80 6.51
N THR A 608 -5.61 7.93 7.41
CA THR A 608 -6.11 8.25 8.75
C THR A 608 -5.04 8.72 9.73
N SER A 609 -3.76 8.52 9.40
CA SER A 609 -2.61 8.94 10.24
C SER A 609 -2.49 10.45 10.42
N ASN A 610 -3.17 11.25 9.60
CA ASN A 610 -3.22 12.72 9.74
C ASN A 610 -3.67 13.15 11.14
N VAL A 611 -4.52 12.39 11.81
CA VAL A 611 -4.95 12.62 13.19
C VAL A 611 -3.76 12.48 14.16
N VAL A 612 -2.99 11.40 14.03
CA VAL A 612 -1.81 11.16 14.87
C VAL A 612 -0.74 12.23 14.63
N TYR A 613 -0.46 12.57 13.38
CA TYR A 613 0.47 13.65 13.04
C TYR A 613 0.03 14.99 13.66
N GLY A 614 -1.27 15.31 13.59
CA GLY A 614 -1.83 16.51 14.21
C GLY A 614 -1.65 16.55 15.72
N LYS A 615 -1.90 15.44 16.41
CA LYS A 615 -1.68 15.30 17.87
C LYS A 615 -0.22 15.50 18.27
N LYS A 616 0.72 15.17 17.38
CA LYS A 616 2.17 15.23 17.62
C LYS A 616 2.84 16.49 17.05
N THR A 617 2.06 17.43 16.53
CA THR A 617 2.54 18.72 15.99
C THR A 617 1.96 19.86 16.78
N GLY A 618 2.81 20.77 17.24
CA GLY A 618 2.44 21.97 18.00
C GLY A 618 1.63 22.98 17.19
N ASN A 619 1.37 24.16 17.76
CA ASN A 619 0.76 25.27 17.03
C ASN A 619 1.65 25.68 15.84
N THR A 620 1.03 26.07 14.74
CA THR A 620 1.76 26.42 13.51
C THR A 620 1.49 27.87 13.06
N PRO A 621 2.42 28.48 12.32
CA PRO A 621 2.32 29.90 11.93
C PRO A 621 1.07 30.29 11.13
N ASP A 622 0.39 29.32 10.54
CA ASP A 622 -0.89 29.48 9.84
C ASP A 622 -2.13 29.53 10.77
N GLY A 623 -1.91 29.49 12.08
CA GLY A 623 -2.96 29.51 13.10
C GLY A 623 -3.59 28.14 13.41
N ARG A 624 -3.08 27.03 12.86
CA ARG A 624 -3.51 25.70 13.26
C ARG A 624 -3.09 25.43 14.70
N ARG A 625 -4.01 24.90 15.52
CA ARG A 625 -3.75 24.57 16.93
C ARG A 625 -3.20 23.15 17.09
N ALA A 626 -2.34 22.97 18.09
CA ALA A 626 -1.84 21.66 18.50
C ALA A 626 -3.01 20.68 18.73
N GLY A 627 -2.86 19.44 18.30
CA GLY A 627 -3.91 18.44 18.38
C GLY A 627 -4.93 18.43 17.23
N THR A 628 -5.06 19.52 16.47
CA THR A 628 -5.89 19.53 15.27
C THR A 628 -5.26 18.60 14.21
N PRO A 629 -6.03 17.69 13.57
CA PRO A 629 -5.51 16.85 12.50
C PRO A 629 -4.85 17.67 11.39
N LEU A 630 -3.76 17.15 10.80
CA LEU A 630 -3.25 17.68 9.55
C LEU A 630 -4.22 17.33 8.41
N ALA A 631 -4.14 18.03 7.28
CA ALA A 631 -4.91 17.66 6.11
C ALA A 631 -4.49 16.25 5.61
N PRO A 632 -5.44 15.40 5.18
CA PRO A 632 -5.10 14.11 4.61
C PRO A 632 -4.49 14.31 3.21
N GLY A 633 -3.27 13.80 3.01
CA GLY A 633 -2.60 13.86 1.72
C GLY A 633 -2.38 15.27 1.19
N ALA A 634 -2.78 15.48 -0.06
CA ALA A 634 -2.62 16.75 -0.79
C ALA A 634 -3.79 17.73 -0.58
N ASN A 635 -4.75 17.37 0.26
CA ASN A 635 -5.88 18.23 0.57
C ASN A 635 -5.48 19.57 1.16
N PRO A 636 -6.24 20.64 0.92
CA PRO A 636 -6.19 21.85 1.75
C PRO A 636 -6.51 21.53 3.22
N MET A 637 -6.08 22.37 4.12
CA MET A 637 -6.52 22.30 5.52
C MET A 637 -8.03 22.55 5.59
N HIS A 638 -8.70 21.79 6.44
CA HIS A 638 -10.16 21.84 6.58
C HIS A 638 -10.70 23.25 6.76
N GLY A 639 -11.68 23.63 5.93
CA GLY A 639 -12.34 24.93 5.97
C GLY A 639 -11.55 26.08 5.38
N ARG A 640 -10.43 25.82 4.69
CA ARG A 640 -9.63 26.87 4.05
C ARG A 640 -9.87 27.02 2.54
N ASP A 641 -10.42 26.02 1.90
CA ASP A 641 -10.79 25.97 0.49
C ASP A 641 -12.19 26.57 0.25
N HIS A 642 -12.32 27.87 0.46
CA HIS A 642 -13.58 28.59 0.44
C HIS A 642 -14.03 29.08 -0.95
N THR A 643 -13.18 28.93 -1.98
CA THR A 643 -13.48 29.38 -3.36
C THR A 643 -14.24 28.32 -4.19
N GLY A 644 -14.54 27.15 -3.58
CA GLY A 644 -15.32 26.07 -4.17
C GLY A 644 -14.49 24.90 -4.67
N ALA A 645 -15.18 23.82 -5.03
CA ALA A 645 -14.61 22.52 -5.36
C ALA A 645 -13.57 22.59 -6.51
N ILE A 646 -13.91 23.28 -7.60
CA ILE A 646 -13.03 23.40 -8.77
C ILE A 646 -11.72 24.09 -8.40
N ALA A 647 -11.79 25.18 -7.62
CA ALA A 647 -10.58 25.90 -7.17
C ALA A 647 -9.70 25.01 -6.28
N SER A 648 -10.32 24.23 -5.37
CA SER A 648 -9.61 23.28 -4.51
C SER A 648 -8.88 22.24 -5.33
N LEU A 649 -9.56 21.61 -6.28
CA LEU A 649 -8.96 20.61 -7.18
C LEU A 649 -7.88 21.21 -8.08
N CYS A 650 -8.05 22.46 -8.56
CA CYS A 650 -7.04 23.14 -9.36
C CYS A 650 -5.73 23.38 -8.58
N SER A 651 -5.79 23.78 -7.32
CA SER A 651 -4.58 23.92 -6.49
C SER A 651 -3.84 22.59 -6.35
N VAL A 652 -4.58 21.48 -6.11
CA VAL A 652 -4.00 20.14 -6.03
C VAL A 652 -3.41 19.70 -7.38
N ALA A 653 -4.08 20.00 -8.49
CA ALA A 653 -3.63 19.64 -9.85
C ALA A 653 -2.33 20.37 -10.29
N LYS A 654 -1.98 21.50 -9.67
CA LYS A 654 -0.73 22.22 -9.92
C LYS A 654 0.52 21.58 -9.32
N LEU A 655 0.35 20.64 -8.38
CA LEU A 655 1.49 19.96 -7.77
C LEU A 655 2.31 19.22 -8.84
N PRO A 656 3.66 19.24 -8.73
CA PRO A 656 4.52 18.61 -9.73
C PRO A 656 4.56 17.09 -9.54
N TYR A 657 3.64 16.34 -10.12
CA TYR A 657 3.47 14.89 -9.96
C TYR A 657 4.70 14.06 -10.36
N THR A 658 5.58 14.58 -11.21
CA THR A 658 6.87 13.95 -11.51
C THR A 658 7.77 13.85 -10.29
N PHE A 659 7.54 14.66 -9.25
CA PHE A 659 8.20 14.59 -7.95
C PHE A 659 7.39 13.82 -6.89
N ALA A 660 6.16 13.41 -7.21
CA ALA A 660 5.28 12.64 -6.32
C ALA A 660 4.85 11.33 -7.01
N ARG A 661 5.80 10.59 -7.58
CA ARG A 661 5.54 9.37 -8.38
C ARG A 661 4.94 8.22 -7.59
N ASP A 662 5.00 8.28 -6.28
CA ASP A 662 4.40 7.30 -5.38
C ASP A 662 2.94 7.66 -5.02
N GLY A 663 2.39 8.62 -5.74
CA GLY A 663 0.99 9.01 -5.73
C GLY A 663 0.63 10.05 -4.68
N ILE A 664 -0.59 10.53 -4.78
CA ILE A 664 -1.20 11.44 -3.83
C ILE A 664 -2.57 10.93 -3.40
N SER A 665 -3.04 11.33 -2.23
CA SER A 665 -4.47 11.28 -1.92
C SER A 665 -5.07 12.68 -1.90
N ASN A 666 -6.25 12.79 -2.52
CA ASN A 666 -7.10 13.96 -2.41
C ASN A 666 -8.53 13.48 -2.14
N THR A 667 -8.94 13.54 -0.88
CA THR A 667 -10.28 13.15 -0.46
C THR A 667 -11.23 14.33 -0.67
N PHE A 668 -12.25 14.12 -1.47
CA PHE A 668 -13.28 15.12 -1.72
C PHE A 668 -14.65 14.53 -1.43
N SER A 669 -15.43 15.20 -0.58
CA SER A 669 -16.78 14.76 -0.21
C SER A 669 -17.82 15.60 -0.95
N VAL A 670 -18.73 14.92 -1.65
CA VAL A 670 -19.87 15.53 -2.35
C VAL A 670 -21.14 14.87 -1.85
N THR A 671 -22.12 15.69 -1.52
CA THR A 671 -23.46 15.17 -1.25
C THR A 671 -24.13 14.84 -2.59
N PRO A 672 -24.57 13.59 -2.84
CA PRO A 672 -25.13 13.20 -4.13
C PRO A 672 -26.22 14.13 -4.65
N SER A 673 -27.14 14.58 -3.78
CA SER A 673 -28.18 15.52 -4.15
C SER A 673 -27.71 16.89 -4.64
N SER A 674 -26.44 17.26 -4.40
CA SER A 674 -25.86 18.50 -4.92
C SER A 674 -25.36 18.37 -6.37
N LEU A 675 -25.34 17.16 -6.91
CA LEU A 675 -24.93 16.88 -8.29
C LEU A 675 -26.10 16.84 -9.28
N GLY A 676 -27.36 17.03 -8.79
CA GLY A 676 -28.57 16.98 -9.60
C GLY A 676 -29.40 15.72 -9.38
N SER A 677 -30.30 15.44 -10.31
CA SER A 677 -31.08 14.20 -10.34
C SER A 677 -30.37 13.10 -11.11
N ASP A 678 -30.88 11.85 -11.01
CA ASP A 678 -30.38 10.70 -11.76
C ASP A 678 -30.35 10.88 -13.29
N GLU A 679 -31.16 11.81 -13.79
CA GLU A 679 -31.28 12.13 -15.22
C GLU A 679 -30.28 13.22 -15.66
N GLU A 680 -29.77 14.03 -14.75
CA GLU A 680 -28.76 15.06 -14.97
C GLU A 680 -27.34 14.55 -14.70
#